data_e4c77d1306a2f04fcddac2443de6a738
#
_entry.id   e4c77d1306a2f04fcddac2443de6a738
#
_cell.length_a   1.000
_cell.length_b   1.000
_cell.length_c   1.000
_cell.angle_alpha   90.00
_cell.angle_beta   90.00
_cell.angle_gamma   90.00
#
_symmetry.space_group_name_H-M   'P 1'
#
loop_
_entity.id
_entity.type
_entity.pdbx_description
1 polymer ?
#
loop_
_entity_poly.entity_id
_entity_poly.type
_entity_poly.pdbx_seq_one_letter_code
_entity_poly.pdbx_strand_id
1 'polypeptide(L)'
;MNRTAIFIGLFLLTLSGYGQNASHQRTVAEERVHVTPSSATVLQWFQWIEKKKHITLSYNSSQIDLSRTCRIKREQDMSVSELLEKILEGYQFRTTLLSDDKLLIQIIRQEIYCLSGTVTESGSGERLYGAAVTLENQSAEIKYTLSDENGIFRLLVPEGHYKMKISYMGYQPYERSLYIRRDSKVFPQMSPLLFELEEVTVKSHKQGDELDALTPASLLSFSGNDLFSQIWILPGVTGTPSGDNFQVNGGSNDENLLLLDGVPVYHPGHLNTLFPVFNGDAVKSMVLHKGYFPARFEGRLSSITEIKLKEGNKQEHVQTVSLDMPAASVVLEGPIIKQKLSYLIGVRRSWLDLFDELLSEENRMNHSSADYNAKLTYAITPSQTLEAFAYGAKDEYHVPTEEKERLSLLRWNNESYQLRYSGFKGRLGYAASVYYTSYSNRVHAAALGYDEDRYIQSGINSTNVSTEFNYSSDAMYNARWGVKYSYDRYELTNDDNEASVRLEPISQFSLFYDNHLRINDNLTVQVGVNFIGYIPRKSRSYYSIQPRFLLQYSPSKKDMLYLCFSKMEQFYHYLRFGSVALPTDFRMPSIDGYKPRSADHYEAGWKHYFDNGQLELSAYYKTRRNIIALHPDAFYSDAEWKTFIMTGSGYSYSARLYFQKYWKHWMVQFSYTYARSMERFNEFRDRGDLPSLFDIPHQWTGAVAYKLNTRSSFSLGGLVNSGKIIDMNDWEAIEASDFRKLRRPLNYRIDVGYTYKRDFGNRLLLFRCGLYNVVGNPTEEELLNFYSVSWGNGCLPYGGISFRF
;
A
#
# COMPACT_ATOMS: atom_id res chain seq x y z
N MET A 1 -5.92 -37.43 21.76
CA MET A 1 -6.39 -37.46 23.17
C MET A 1 -5.23 -37.09 24.10
N ASN A 2 -5.44 -36.07 24.92
CA ASN A 2 -4.63 -35.65 26.07
C ASN A 2 -3.20 -35.11 25.83
N ARG A 3 -3.10 -33.79 25.51
CA ARG A 3 -1.97 -32.94 25.96
C ARG A 3 -2.36 -31.45 26.09
N THR A 4 -3.65 -31.10 26.06
CA THR A 4 -4.12 -29.71 26.18
C THR A 4 -4.74 -29.37 27.54
N ALA A 5 -4.68 -30.28 28.49
CA ALA A 5 -5.29 -30.14 29.82
C ALA A 5 -4.30 -29.77 30.95
N ILE A 6 -3.02 -29.53 30.67
CA ILE A 6 -2.00 -29.27 31.71
C ILE A 6 -1.71 -27.76 31.92
N PHE A 7 -2.15 -26.87 31.03
CA PHE A 7 -1.86 -25.43 31.17
C PHE A 7 -2.94 -24.62 31.88
N ILE A 8 -4.12 -25.18 32.18
CA ILE A 8 -5.18 -24.50 32.94
C ILE A 8 -5.17 -24.88 34.43
N GLY A 9 -4.46 -25.95 34.79
CA GLY A 9 -4.40 -26.47 36.19
C GLY A 9 -3.40 -25.77 37.13
N LEU A 10 -2.48 -24.92 36.59
CA LEU A 10 -1.46 -24.29 37.43
C LEU A 10 -1.78 -22.83 37.85
N PHE A 11 -2.93 -22.29 37.47
CA PHE A 11 -3.35 -20.94 37.85
C PHE A 11 -4.40 -20.90 38.99
N LEU A 12 -4.82 -22.02 39.51
CA LEU A 12 -5.86 -22.13 40.54
C LEU A 12 -5.37 -22.66 41.91
N LEU A 13 -4.07 -22.85 42.09
CA LEU A 13 -3.51 -23.44 43.37
C LEU A 13 -2.64 -22.50 44.19
N THR A 14 -2.73 -21.19 44.02
CA THR A 14 -2.04 -20.21 44.90
C THR A 14 -2.99 -19.30 45.66
N LEU A 15 -4.24 -19.68 45.85
CA LEU A 15 -5.24 -18.89 46.60
C LEU A 15 -5.81 -19.64 47.83
N SER A 16 -5.02 -20.42 48.53
CA SER A 16 -5.41 -20.95 49.83
C SER A 16 -4.20 -21.06 50.77
N GLY A 17 -4.03 -20.05 51.55
CA GLY A 17 -3.06 -20.12 52.65
C GLY A 17 -2.57 -18.77 53.12
N TYR A 18 -3.43 -17.94 53.69
CA TYR A 18 -3.08 -17.00 54.76
C TYR A 18 -4.38 -16.50 55.41
N GLY A 19 -4.94 -17.27 56.26
CA GLY A 19 -5.89 -16.83 57.25
C GLY A 19 -5.31 -17.05 58.60
N GLN A 20 -5.29 -16.01 59.39
CA GLN A 20 -5.25 -15.80 60.79
C GLN A 20 -4.08 -14.90 61.26
N ASN A 21 -4.47 -13.65 61.54
CA ASN A 21 -4.36 -12.93 62.80
C ASN A 21 -4.62 -11.44 62.53
N ALA A 22 -5.86 -11.05 62.59
CA ALA A 22 -6.26 -9.64 62.64
C ALA A 22 -6.36 -9.24 64.13
N SER A 23 -5.27 -8.76 64.64
CA SER A 23 -5.32 -7.91 65.80
C SER A 23 -5.83 -6.52 65.37
N HIS A 24 -6.82 -6.00 66.04
CA HIS A 24 -7.44 -4.67 65.86
C HIS A 24 -6.38 -3.54 66.08
N GLN A 25 -5.50 -3.31 65.14
CA GLN A 25 -4.82 -2.03 64.96
C GLN A 25 -5.58 -1.26 63.88
N ARG A 26 -6.19 -0.12 64.28
CA ARG A 26 -6.74 0.86 63.31
C ARG A 26 -5.64 1.19 62.32
N THR A 27 -5.82 0.79 61.08
CA THR A 27 -4.85 1.10 60.05
C THR A 27 -4.87 2.63 59.80
N VAL A 28 -3.75 3.22 59.48
CA VAL A 28 -3.60 4.67 59.17
C VAL A 28 -4.60 5.10 58.06
N ALA A 29 -5.01 4.18 57.19
CA ALA A 29 -6.02 4.39 56.16
C ALA A 29 -7.43 4.67 56.74
N GLU A 30 -7.75 4.19 57.95
CA GLU A 30 -9.02 4.41 58.64
C GLU A 30 -9.03 5.63 59.58
N GLU A 31 -7.86 6.26 59.78
CA GLU A 31 -7.76 7.46 60.59
C GLU A 31 -8.48 8.65 59.90
N ARG A 32 -9.27 9.40 60.70
CA ARG A 32 -10.02 10.56 60.22
C ARG A 32 -9.14 11.80 60.15
N VAL A 33 -9.41 12.57 59.11
CA VAL A 33 -8.84 13.90 58.87
C VAL A 33 -9.95 14.91 58.63
N HIS A 34 -9.81 16.05 59.26
CA HIS A 34 -10.68 17.20 59.02
C HIS A 34 -10.20 17.95 57.79
N VAL A 35 -11.05 17.98 56.71
CA VAL A 35 -10.73 18.61 55.44
C VAL A 35 -11.64 19.82 55.25
N THR A 36 -11.05 20.99 55.09
CA THR A 36 -11.77 22.24 54.73
C THR A 36 -11.91 22.37 53.21
N PRO A 37 -12.94 23.08 52.74
CA PRO A 37 -13.12 23.27 51.29
C PRO A 37 -11.87 23.87 50.65
N SER A 38 -11.30 23.16 49.70
CA SER A 38 -10.10 23.59 49.00
C SER A 38 -9.98 22.96 47.63
N SER A 39 -9.15 23.59 46.79
CA SER A 39 -8.81 23.07 45.45
C SER A 39 -7.29 22.99 45.38
N ALA A 40 -6.75 21.81 45.20
CA ALA A 40 -5.31 21.57 45.12
C ALA A 40 -5.00 20.42 44.13
N THR A 41 -3.76 20.32 43.68
CA THR A 41 -3.32 19.20 42.85
C THR A 41 -3.24 17.91 43.65
N VAL A 42 -3.30 16.77 42.96
CA VAL A 42 -3.11 15.44 43.60
C VAL A 42 -1.82 15.42 44.41
N LEU A 43 -0.72 15.95 43.84
CA LEU A 43 0.57 16.07 44.54
C LEU A 43 0.47 16.90 45.85
N GLN A 44 -0.21 18.04 45.78
CA GLN A 44 -0.40 18.91 46.95
C GLN A 44 -1.27 18.22 48.03
N TRP A 45 -2.29 17.45 47.59
CA TRP A 45 -3.10 16.66 48.51
C TRP A 45 -2.30 15.53 49.14
N PHE A 46 -1.45 14.85 48.39
CA PHE A 46 -0.55 13.80 48.95
C PHE A 46 0.41 14.40 50.00
N GLN A 47 1.09 15.50 49.69
CA GLN A 47 1.94 16.23 50.60
C GLN A 47 1.20 16.69 51.86
N TRP A 48 -0.05 17.14 51.70
CA TRP A 48 -0.90 17.54 52.82
C TRP A 48 -1.23 16.35 53.72
N ILE A 49 -1.58 15.16 53.15
CA ILE A 49 -1.82 13.94 53.95
C ILE A 49 -0.55 13.50 54.66
N GLU A 50 0.59 13.48 53.99
CA GLU A 50 1.90 13.14 54.60
C GLU A 50 2.23 14.02 55.78
N LYS A 51 2.08 15.33 55.62
CA LYS A 51 2.35 16.31 56.69
C LYS A 51 1.36 16.19 57.83
N LYS A 52 0.06 15.96 57.52
CA LYS A 52 -1.01 15.94 58.53
C LYS A 52 -0.99 14.68 59.39
N LYS A 53 -0.56 13.56 58.81
CA LYS A 53 -0.56 12.24 59.45
C LYS A 53 0.84 11.71 59.79
N HIS A 54 1.88 12.46 59.47
CA HIS A 54 3.28 12.06 59.65
C HIS A 54 3.59 10.70 59.01
N ILE A 55 3.05 10.45 57.82
CA ILE A 55 3.28 9.23 57.05
C ILE A 55 3.94 9.56 55.72
N THR A 56 4.53 8.56 55.07
CA THR A 56 5.06 8.64 53.71
C THR A 56 4.14 7.90 52.74
N LEU A 57 3.67 8.56 51.71
CA LEU A 57 2.91 7.93 50.63
C LEU A 57 3.88 7.40 49.56
N SER A 58 3.86 6.10 49.35
CA SER A 58 4.65 5.47 48.30
C SER A 58 3.74 5.16 47.10
N TYR A 59 4.04 5.71 45.94
CA TYR A 59 3.23 5.53 44.75
C TYR A 59 4.08 5.58 43.48
N ASN A 60 3.56 5.03 42.37
CA ASN A 60 4.21 5.15 41.07
C ASN A 60 3.72 6.43 40.39
N SER A 61 4.59 7.45 40.30
CA SER A 61 4.28 8.75 39.70
C SER A 61 3.97 8.67 38.19
N SER A 62 4.35 7.62 37.51
CA SER A 62 3.99 7.42 36.07
C SER A 62 2.56 6.91 35.89
N GLN A 63 1.91 6.41 36.99
CA GLN A 63 0.56 5.86 36.94
C GLN A 63 -0.52 6.81 37.47
N ILE A 64 -0.13 7.94 38.05
CA ILE A 64 -1.03 8.92 38.69
C ILE A 64 -0.73 10.29 38.11
N ASP A 65 -1.72 10.97 37.56
CA ASP A 65 -1.60 12.38 37.16
C ASP A 65 -1.56 13.29 38.40
N LEU A 66 -0.34 13.56 38.86
CA LEU A 66 -0.06 14.37 40.09
C LEU A 66 -0.44 15.84 39.90
N SER A 67 -0.59 16.34 38.67
CA SER A 67 -0.97 17.71 38.35
C SER A 67 -2.48 17.94 38.33
N ARG A 68 -3.26 16.88 38.28
CA ARG A 68 -4.71 16.91 38.26
C ARG A 68 -5.22 17.65 39.53
N THR A 69 -6.08 18.65 39.31
CA THR A 69 -6.69 19.43 40.41
C THR A 69 -7.92 18.70 40.94
N CYS A 70 -7.92 18.39 42.20
CA CYS A 70 -9.06 17.86 42.95
C CYS A 70 -9.65 18.95 43.85
N ARG A 71 -10.99 19.11 43.81
CA ARG A 71 -11.72 20.12 44.60
C ARG A 71 -12.64 19.46 45.60
N ILE A 72 -12.41 19.73 46.88
CA ILE A 72 -13.33 19.35 47.96
C ILE A 72 -14.24 20.55 48.25
N LYS A 73 -15.56 20.39 48.09
CA LYS A 73 -16.54 21.48 48.07
C LYS A 73 -17.11 21.81 49.46
N ARG A 74 -17.04 20.87 50.42
CA ARG A 74 -17.65 21.01 51.74
C ARG A 74 -16.65 20.58 52.82
N GLU A 75 -16.73 21.26 53.96
CA GLU A 75 -16.02 20.85 55.17
C GLU A 75 -16.58 19.53 55.67
N GLN A 76 -15.69 18.56 55.95
CA GLN A 76 -16.10 17.22 56.37
C GLN A 76 -14.95 16.46 57.00
N ASP A 77 -15.30 15.63 57.99
CA ASP A 77 -14.41 14.64 58.56
C ASP A 77 -14.51 13.35 57.78
N MET A 78 -13.40 12.88 57.19
CA MET A 78 -13.32 11.64 56.43
C MET A 78 -12.07 10.86 56.77
N SER A 79 -12.10 9.56 56.50
CA SER A 79 -10.88 8.74 56.62
C SER A 79 -9.85 9.10 55.54
N VAL A 80 -8.58 8.77 55.79
CA VAL A 80 -7.53 8.93 54.76
C VAL A 80 -7.91 8.13 53.50
N SER A 81 -8.50 6.96 53.63
CA SER A 81 -8.99 6.13 52.54
C SER A 81 -10.09 6.85 51.72
N GLU A 82 -11.11 7.42 52.37
CA GLU A 82 -12.18 8.21 51.73
C GLU A 82 -11.65 9.47 51.03
N LEU A 83 -10.61 10.10 51.63
CA LEU A 83 -9.95 11.23 51.02
C LEU A 83 -9.17 10.81 49.75
N LEU A 84 -8.43 9.68 49.84
CA LEU A 84 -7.71 9.12 48.69
C LEU A 84 -8.67 8.71 47.56
N GLU A 85 -9.85 8.14 47.89
CA GLU A 85 -10.89 7.82 46.87
C GLU A 85 -11.36 9.07 46.13
N LYS A 86 -11.53 10.20 46.81
CA LYS A 86 -11.88 11.47 46.19
C LYS A 86 -10.76 12.10 45.39
N ILE A 87 -9.53 12.01 45.90
CA ILE A 87 -8.33 12.53 45.20
C ILE A 87 -8.02 11.71 43.99
N LEU A 88 -8.18 10.40 44.08
CA LEU A 88 -7.93 9.41 43.02
C LEU A 88 -9.20 8.96 42.30
N GLU A 89 -10.24 9.79 42.25
CA GLU A 89 -11.44 9.51 41.50
C GLU A 89 -11.08 9.17 40.04
N GLY A 90 -11.56 8.04 39.51
CA GLY A 90 -11.22 7.51 38.17
C GLY A 90 -10.05 6.47 38.20
N TYR A 91 -9.40 6.28 39.34
CA TYR A 91 -8.42 5.22 39.52
C TYR A 91 -8.97 4.10 40.38
N GLN A 92 -8.82 2.85 39.95
CA GLN A 92 -8.97 1.70 40.84
C GLN A 92 -7.62 1.42 41.49
N PHE A 93 -7.53 1.65 42.78
CA PHE A 93 -6.29 1.50 43.54
C PHE A 93 -6.51 0.66 44.79
N ARG A 94 -5.41 0.15 45.31
CA ARG A 94 -5.32 -0.53 46.62
C ARG A 94 -4.29 0.19 47.49
N THR A 95 -4.65 0.38 48.72
CA THR A 95 -3.68 0.84 49.72
C THR A 95 -3.17 -0.35 50.53
N THR A 96 -1.87 -0.41 50.75
CA THR A 96 -1.21 -1.44 51.55
C THR A 96 -0.23 -0.76 52.53
N LEU A 97 -0.38 -1.04 53.84
CA LEU A 97 0.54 -0.53 54.83
C LEU A 97 1.84 -1.31 54.73
N LEU A 98 2.95 -0.64 54.42
CA LEU A 98 4.29 -1.26 54.38
C LEU A 98 5.01 -1.19 55.74
N SER A 99 4.77 -0.13 56.54
CA SER A 99 5.23 0.08 57.92
C SER A 99 4.26 1.05 58.58
N ASP A 100 4.40 1.26 59.88
CA ASP A 100 3.51 2.14 60.65
C ASP A 100 3.46 3.58 60.13
N ASP A 101 4.45 4.01 59.37
CA ASP A 101 4.62 5.34 58.78
C ASP A 101 4.58 5.37 57.26
N LYS A 102 4.39 4.19 56.59
CA LYS A 102 4.47 4.12 55.12
C LYS A 102 3.29 3.41 54.50
N LEU A 103 2.48 4.16 53.70
CA LEU A 103 1.32 3.67 52.94
C LEU A 103 1.65 3.58 51.47
N LEU A 104 1.58 2.36 50.88
CA LEU A 104 1.70 2.13 49.46
C LEU A 104 0.34 2.32 48.78
N ILE A 105 0.28 3.16 47.75
CA ILE A 105 -0.85 3.32 46.86
C ILE A 105 -0.50 2.60 45.54
N GLN A 106 -1.18 1.50 45.28
CA GLN A 106 -0.98 0.69 44.10
C GLN A 106 -2.20 0.82 43.17
N ILE A 107 -2.02 1.37 41.96
CA ILE A 107 -3.06 1.44 40.94
C ILE A 107 -3.30 0.03 40.39
N ILE A 108 -4.53 -0.48 40.51
CA ILE A 108 -4.94 -1.79 40.06
C ILE A 108 -5.48 -1.68 38.62
N ARG A 109 -6.23 -0.61 38.34
CA ARG A 109 -6.81 -0.33 37.02
C ARG A 109 -6.94 1.17 36.87
N GLN A 110 -6.48 1.67 35.72
CA GLN A 110 -6.65 3.05 35.30
C GLN A 110 -7.77 3.08 34.25
N GLU A 111 -8.72 4.01 34.36
CA GLU A 111 -9.72 4.19 33.29
C GLU A 111 -9.03 4.69 32.03
N ILE A 112 -9.30 4.01 30.92
CA ILE A 112 -8.69 4.30 29.61
C ILE A 112 -9.76 4.85 28.68
N TYR A 113 -9.49 6.02 28.12
CA TYR A 113 -10.36 6.71 27.20
C TYR A 113 -9.80 6.70 25.77
N CYS A 114 -10.70 6.72 24.78
CA CYS A 114 -10.35 6.77 23.37
C CYS A 114 -10.30 8.21 22.89
N LEU A 115 -9.12 8.69 22.49
CA LEU A 115 -8.99 9.87 21.65
C LEU A 115 -9.00 9.43 20.18
N SER A 116 -9.98 9.88 19.42
CA SER A 116 -10.14 9.56 18.01
C SER A 116 -10.32 10.81 17.16
N GLY A 117 -10.06 10.71 15.87
CA GLY A 117 -10.25 11.86 14.99
C GLY A 117 -9.84 11.58 13.55
N THR A 118 -9.95 12.59 12.72
CA THR A 118 -9.51 12.55 11.32
C THR A 118 -8.53 13.70 11.10
N VAL A 119 -7.34 13.36 10.60
CA VAL A 119 -6.32 14.35 10.20
C VAL A 119 -6.61 14.79 8.79
N THR A 120 -6.71 16.11 8.57
CA THR A 120 -7.00 16.69 7.25
C THR A 120 -6.01 17.78 6.88
N GLU A 121 -5.86 18.06 5.60
CA GLU A 121 -5.14 19.22 5.10
C GLU A 121 -5.98 20.51 5.26
N SER A 122 -5.36 21.60 5.69
CA SER A 122 -6.08 22.86 5.95
C SER A 122 -6.57 23.55 4.68
N GLY A 123 -5.85 23.43 3.56
CA GLY A 123 -6.16 24.10 2.30
C GLY A 123 -7.23 23.40 1.47
N SER A 124 -7.25 22.07 1.47
CA SER A 124 -8.19 21.27 0.67
C SER A 124 -9.26 20.58 1.50
N GLY A 125 -9.02 20.34 2.79
CA GLY A 125 -9.84 19.50 3.66
C GLY A 125 -9.68 18.01 3.37
N GLU A 126 -8.66 17.63 2.61
CA GLU A 126 -8.36 16.26 2.26
C GLU A 126 -7.84 15.46 3.46
N ARG A 127 -8.28 14.21 3.61
CA ARG A 127 -7.85 13.34 4.72
C ARG A 127 -6.43 12.83 4.48
N LEU A 128 -5.58 12.91 5.50
CA LEU A 128 -4.16 12.53 5.41
C LEU A 128 -3.94 11.10 5.93
N TYR A 129 -3.46 10.22 5.06
CA TYR A 129 -3.06 8.86 5.39
C TYR A 129 -1.63 8.82 5.94
N GLY A 130 -1.40 8.07 7.01
CA GLY A 130 -0.05 7.88 7.56
C GLY A 130 0.49 9.06 8.39
N ALA A 131 -0.33 10.06 8.71
CA ALA A 131 0.07 11.12 9.62
C ALA A 131 0.35 10.56 11.03
N ALA A 132 1.54 10.86 11.57
CA ALA A 132 1.95 10.39 12.89
C ALA A 132 1.34 11.28 13.98
N VAL A 133 0.45 10.70 14.79
CA VAL A 133 -0.20 11.35 15.93
C VAL A 133 0.46 10.89 17.21
N THR A 134 1.05 11.78 17.95
CA THR A 134 1.70 11.53 19.25
C THR A 134 0.98 12.26 20.35
N LEU A 135 0.88 11.62 21.50
CA LEU A 135 0.41 12.21 22.76
C LEU A 135 1.50 12.05 23.81
N GLU A 136 1.96 13.14 24.35
CA GLU A 136 2.94 13.21 25.43
C GLU A 136 2.23 13.63 26.70
N ASN A 137 2.37 12.83 27.77
CA ASN A 137 1.85 13.22 29.10
C ASN A 137 2.89 14.05 29.87
N GLN A 138 2.54 14.53 31.06
CA GLN A 138 3.44 15.33 31.90
C GLN A 138 4.67 14.56 32.41
N SER A 139 4.60 13.24 32.42
CA SER A 139 5.73 12.36 32.77
C SER A 139 6.64 12.04 31.58
N ALA A 140 6.50 12.76 30.44
CA ALA A 140 7.22 12.53 29.19
C ALA A 140 7.01 11.15 28.57
N GLU A 141 5.95 10.43 28.97
CA GLU A 141 5.55 9.19 28.32
C GLU A 141 4.84 9.53 26.99
N ILE A 142 5.29 8.92 25.90
CA ILE A 142 4.77 9.19 24.55
C ILE A 142 3.97 7.98 24.08
N LYS A 143 2.70 8.22 23.73
CA LYS A 143 1.88 7.27 22.95
C LYS A 143 1.71 7.78 21.54
N TYR A 144 1.76 6.88 20.55
CA TYR A 144 1.62 7.29 19.16
C TYR A 144 0.77 6.32 18.35
N THR A 145 0.22 6.82 17.26
CA THR A 145 -0.46 6.06 16.22
C THR A 145 -0.29 6.74 14.86
N LEU A 146 -0.60 6.04 13.78
CA LEU A 146 -0.71 6.63 12.45
C LEU A 146 -2.17 6.76 12.06
N SER A 147 -2.50 7.76 11.26
CA SER A 147 -3.81 7.83 10.61
C SER A 147 -3.93 6.72 9.55
N ASP A 148 -5.09 6.08 9.50
CA ASP A 148 -5.40 5.04 8.52
C ASP A 148 -5.66 5.62 7.12
N GLU A 149 -5.98 4.75 6.15
CA GLU A 149 -6.27 5.14 4.76
C GLU A 149 -7.47 6.11 4.62
N ASN A 150 -8.25 6.28 5.66
CA ASN A 150 -9.34 7.26 5.74
C ASN A 150 -8.94 8.49 6.54
N GLY A 151 -7.65 8.68 6.85
CA GLY A 151 -7.14 9.75 7.70
C GLY A 151 -7.51 9.64 9.17
N ILE A 152 -8.11 8.51 9.60
CA ILE A 152 -8.63 8.32 10.95
C ILE A 152 -7.53 7.82 11.87
N PHE A 153 -7.41 8.42 13.04
CA PHE A 153 -6.54 7.95 14.11
C PHE A 153 -7.31 7.63 15.39
N ARG A 154 -6.75 6.74 16.20
CA ARG A 154 -7.28 6.36 17.52
C ARG A 154 -6.13 6.10 18.45
N LEU A 155 -6.18 6.71 19.64
CA LEU A 155 -5.23 6.51 20.73
C LEU A 155 -6.00 6.29 22.03
N LEU A 156 -5.57 5.30 22.79
CA LEU A 156 -6.10 4.96 24.07
C LEU A 156 -5.15 5.44 25.15
N VAL A 157 -5.64 6.33 25.97
CA VAL A 157 -4.86 6.98 27.03
C VAL A 157 -5.66 7.04 28.33
N PRO A 158 -4.97 7.00 29.46
CA PRO A 158 -5.56 7.30 30.74
C PRO A 158 -6.12 8.71 30.80
N GLU A 159 -6.93 8.99 31.82
CA GLU A 159 -7.29 10.36 32.16
C GLU A 159 -6.02 11.18 32.42
N GLY A 160 -5.95 12.38 31.85
CA GLY A 160 -4.80 13.26 32.09
C GLY A 160 -4.65 14.39 31.08
N HIS A 161 -3.62 15.20 31.33
CA HIS A 161 -3.18 16.26 30.42
C HIS A 161 -2.17 15.72 29.41
N TYR A 162 -2.41 16.00 28.14
CA TYR A 162 -1.58 15.54 27.04
C TYR A 162 -1.24 16.69 26.11
N LYS A 163 -0.01 16.70 25.60
CA LYS A 163 0.40 17.49 24.46
C LYS A 163 0.27 16.60 23.22
N MET A 164 -0.70 16.88 22.37
CA MET A 164 -0.85 16.22 21.08
C MET A 164 0.03 16.91 20.06
N LYS A 165 0.83 16.11 19.35
CA LYS A 165 1.61 16.56 18.20
C LYS A 165 1.30 15.65 17.01
N ILE A 166 1.07 16.26 15.84
CA ILE A 166 0.87 15.53 14.59
C ILE A 166 1.96 15.96 13.63
N SER A 167 2.62 14.97 13.03
CA SER A 167 3.67 15.18 12.04
C SER A 167 3.33 14.42 10.77
N TYR A 168 3.49 15.07 9.63
CA TYR A 168 3.33 14.45 8.32
C TYR A 168 4.31 15.10 7.35
N MET A 169 4.89 14.29 6.43
CA MET A 169 5.90 14.78 5.50
C MET A 169 5.30 15.86 4.59
N GLY A 170 6.00 16.98 4.42
CA GLY A 170 5.52 18.12 3.63
C GLY A 170 4.49 19.02 4.34
N TYR A 171 4.26 18.82 5.65
CA TYR A 171 3.30 19.62 6.42
C TYR A 171 3.92 20.22 7.68
N GLN A 172 3.41 21.37 8.10
CA GLN A 172 3.77 21.97 9.39
C GLN A 172 3.27 21.08 10.52
N PRO A 173 4.08 20.81 11.57
CA PRO A 173 3.62 20.07 12.73
C PRO A 173 2.42 20.77 13.40
N TYR A 174 1.36 20.00 13.67
CA TYR A 174 0.21 20.46 14.43
C TYR A 174 0.44 20.14 15.90
N GLU A 175 0.29 21.10 16.80
CA GLU A 175 0.42 20.90 18.25
C GLU A 175 -0.81 21.43 18.99
N ARG A 176 -1.30 20.68 19.98
CA ARG A 176 -2.43 21.07 20.81
C ARG A 176 -2.35 20.41 22.18
N SER A 177 -2.63 21.17 23.24
CA SER A 177 -2.81 20.60 24.58
C SER A 177 -4.26 20.16 24.79
N LEU A 178 -4.43 18.96 25.37
CA LEU A 178 -5.73 18.32 25.60
C LEU A 178 -5.81 17.81 27.04
N TYR A 179 -6.98 17.91 27.64
CA TYR A 179 -7.32 17.21 28.87
C TYR A 179 -8.34 16.11 28.54
N ILE A 180 -7.99 14.87 28.74
CA ILE A 180 -8.81 13.71 28.38
C ILE A 180 -9.36 13.08 29.65
N ARG A 181 -10.71 13.07 29.79
CA ARG A 181 -11.46 12.44 30.92
C ARG A 181 -12.68 11.63 30.45
N ARG A 182 -12.81 11.46 29.16
CA ARG A 182 -13.86 10.68 28.48
C ARG A 182 -13.43 10.45 27.03
N ASP A 183 -14.09 9.53 26.37
CA ASP A 183 -13.92 9.36 24.93
C ASP A 183 -14.11 10.70 24.21
N SER A 184 -13.11 11.12 23.46
CA SER A 184 -13.03 12.45 22.85
C SER A 184 -12.72 12.36 21.37
N LYS A 185 -13.23 13.34 20.61
CA LYS A 185 -12.95 13.44 19.18
C LYS A 185 -12.24 14.76 18.88
N VAL A 186 -11.21 14.71 18.03
CA VAL A 186 -10.51 15.90 17.54
C VAL A 186 -10.32 15.78 16.04
N PHE A 187 -10.42 16.91 15.33
CA PHE A 187 -10.31 16.98 13.87
C PHE A 187 -9.21 17.97 13.50
N PRO A 188 -7.93 17.55 13.62
CA PRO A 188 -6.80 18.43 13.34
C PRO A 188 -6.68 18.71 11.84
N GLN A 189 -6.32 19.95 11.53
CA GLN A 189 -6.02 20.40 10.18
C GLN A 189 -4.54 20.74 10.10
N MET A 190 -3.82 20.13 9.15
CA MET A 190 -2.40 20.36 8.93
C MET A 190 -2.18 21.28 7.74
N SER A 191 -1.34 22.27 7.89
CA SER A 191 -0.98 23.18 6.80
C SER A 191 0.19 22.61 6.01
N PRO A 192 0.10 22.51 4.66
CA PRO A 192 1.23 22.11 3.85
C PRO A 192 2.39 23.10 4.02
N LEU A 193 3.60 22.57 4.06
CA LEU A 193 4.82 23.39 4.02
C LEU A 193 4.99 23.94 2.59
N LEU A 194 4.87 25.22 2.44
CA LEU A 194 5.34 25.89 1.24
C LEU A 194 6.88 25.89 1.21
N PHE A 195 7.43 24.77 0.75
CA PHE A 195 8.83 24.60 0.39
C PHE A 195 9.92 25.25 1.26
N GLU A 196 10.09 24.72 2.46
CA GLU A 196 11.41 24.60 3.07
C GLU A 196 11.53 23.18 3.60
N LEU A 197 12.45 22.40 3.00
CA LEU A 197 12.85 21.12 3.58
C LEU A 197 13.71 21.43 4.81
N GLU A 198 13.10 21.89 5.88
CA GLU A 198 13.69 21.74 7.19
C GLU A 198 13.59 20.26 7.59
N GLU A 199 14.59 19.82 8.29
CA GLU A 199 14.87 18.50 8.79
C GLU A 199 13.63 17.82 9.42
N VAL A 200 12.82 17.09 8.63
CA VAL A 200 11.71 16.30 9.15
C VAL A 200 12.21 14.90 9.44
N THR A 201 12.49 14.64 10.69
CA THR A 201 12.78 13.28 11.17
C THR A 201 11.49 12.45 11.18
N VAL A 202 11.21 11.75 10.09
CA VAL A 202 10.06 10.82 10.04
C VAL A 202 10.47 9.49 10.65
N LYS A 203 10.12 9.27 11.91
CA LYS A 203 10.17 7.95 12.57
C LYS A 203 8.81 7.31 12.46
N SER A 204 8.53 6.69 11.33
CA SER A 204 7.25 5.98 11.12
C SER A 204 7.52 4.56 10.63
N HIS A 205 7.01 3.58 11.37
CA HIS A 205 6.98 2.18 10.96
C HIS A 205 5.75 2.00 10.05
N LYS A 206 5.90 2.34 8.77
CA LYS A 206 4.83 2.17 7.77
C LYS A 206 4.79 0.73 7.27
N GLN A 207 3.58 0.20 7.09
CA GLN A 207 3.34 -1.07 6.39
C GLN A 207 3.35 -0.79 4.87
N GLY A 208 4.33 -1.35 4.15
CA GLY A 208 4.51 -1.15 2.72
C GLY A 208 5.47 0.00 2.37
N ASP A 209 5.88 0.04 1.12
CA ASP A 209 6.73 1.11 0.58
C ASP A 209 5.82 2.22 0.03
N GLU A 210 5.57 3.24 0.84
CA GLU A 210 4.83 4.43 0.39
C GLU A 210 5.72 5.28 -0.50
N LEU A 211 5.18 5.69 -1.64
CA LEU A 211 5.88 6.44 -2.66
C LEU A 211 5.51 7.91 -2.58
N ASP A 212 6.50 8.74 -2.39
CA ASP A 212 6.34 10.18 -2.26
C ASP A 212 6.34 10.88 -3.62
N ALA A 213 5.51 11.89 -3.78
CA ALA A 213 5.39 12.65 -5.03
C ALA A 213 6.67 13.42 -5.44
N LEU A 214 7.68 13.51 -4.57
CA LEU A 214 8.89 14.32 -4.79
C LEU A 214 10.18 13.51 -4.59
N THR A 215 10.25 12.31 -5.14
CA THR A 215 11.51 11.54 -5.18
C THR A 215 12.31 11.88 -6.43
N PRO A 216 13.62 11.63 -6.46
CA PRO A 216 14.42 11.79 -7.68
C PRO A 216 13.88 11.01 -8.88
N ALA A 217 13.35 9.83 -8.66
CA ALA A 217 12.76 9.00 -9.71
C ALA A 217 11.50 9.62 -10.33
N SER A 218 10.65 10.30 -9.55
CA SER A 218 9.46 10.98 -10.07
C SER A 218 9.79 12.18 -10.97
N LEU A 219 10.98 12.75 -10.82
CA LEU A 219 11.46 13.86 -11.66
C LEU A 219 11.94 13.40 -13.04
N LEU A 220 12.09 12.11 -13.25
CA LEU A 220 12.54 11.48 -14.50
C LEU A 220 11.42 10.83 -15.30
N SER A 221 10.18 11.06 -14.89
CA SER A 221 9.02 10.47 -15.55
C SER A 221 8.80 11.06 -16.95
N PHE A 222 8.53 10.17 -17.88
CA PHE A 222 8.14 10.48 -19.26
C PHE A 222 6.77 11.16 -19.34
N SER A 223 5.87 10.78 -18.44
CA SER A 223 4.49 11.24 -18.36
C SER A 223 4.27 11.98 -17.05
N GLY A 224 4.28 13.29 -17.09
CA GLY A 224 3.80 14.16 -16.04
C GLY A 224 4.15 13.76 -14.61
N ASN A 225 3.16 13.78 -13.75
CA ASN A 225 3.28 13.39 -12.34
C ASN A 225 3.05 11.87 -12.17
N ASP A 226 3.94 11.06 -12.73
CA ASP A 226 3.85 9.61 -12.73
C ASP A 226 4.53 9.00 -11.48
N LEU A 227 3.73 8.52 -10.57
CA LEU A 227 4.22 7.82 -9.37
C LEU A 227 4.70 6.39 -9.70
N PHE A 228 4.27 5.80 -10.82
CA PHE A 228 4.69 4.46 -11.20
C PHE A 228 6.18 4.39 -11.55
N SER A 229 6.73 5.47 -12.07
CA SER A 229 8.17 5.57 -12.34
C SER A 229 9.05 5.35 -11.11
N GLN A 230 8.48 5.48 -9.91
CA GLN A 230 9.19 5.26 -8.66
C GLN A 230 9.23 3.79 -8.24
N ILE A 231 8.32 2.95 -8.73
CA ILE A 231 8.26 1.54 -8.33
C ILE A 231 9.55 0.80 -8.72
N TRP A 232 10.10 1.10 -9.89
CA TRP A 232 11.28 0.39 -10.40
C TRP A 232 12.57 0.64 -9.61
N ILE A 233 12.64 1.72 -8.81
CA ILE A 233 13.79 1.97 -7.96
C ILE A 233 13.72 1.23 -6.62
N LEU A 234 12.57 0.62 -6.31
CA LEU A 234 12.40 -0.11 -5.07
C LEU A 234 13.11 -1.48 -5.10
N PRO A 235 13.68 -1.93 -3.97
CA PRO A 235 14.36 -3.19 -3.90
C PRO A 235 13.42 -4.37 -4.16
N GLY A 236 13.86 -5.34 -4.98
CA GLY A 236 13.06 -6.52 -5.34
C GLY A 236 12.09 -6.30 -6.50
N VAL A 237 12.05 -5.08 -7.06
CA VAL A 237 11.38 -4.80 -8.34
C VAL A 237 12.39 -4.94 -9.45
N THR A 238 12.06 -5.73 -10.46
CA THR A 238 12.89 -5.97 -11.65
C THR A 238 12.06 -5.71 -12.92
N GLY A 239 12.73 -5.50 -14.05
CA GLY A 239 12.09 -5.17 -15.31
C GLY A 239 12.25 -3.70 -15.66
N THR A 240 11.31 -3.17 -16.44
CA THR A 240 11.33 -1.80 -16.94
C THR A 240 10.33 -0.92 -16.20
N PRO A 241 10.53 0.40 -16.13
CA PRO A 241 9.66 1.31 -15.38
C PRO A 241 8.28 1.57 -15.98
N SER A 242 7.81 0.73 -16.86
CA SER A 242 6.51 0.86 -17.51
C SER A 242 5.45 -0.01 -16.81
N GLY A 243 4.19 0.46 -16.81
CA GLY A 243 3.10 0.03 -15.95
C GLY A 243 2.85 -1.47 -15.76
N ASP A 244 3.00 -2.29 -16.78
CA ASP A 244 2.70 -3.74 -16.70
C ASP A 244 3.96 -4.65 -16.73
N ASN A 245 5.12 -4.07 -16.96
CA ASN A 245 6.35 -4.83 -17.17
C ASN A 245 7.24 -4.97 -15.93
N PHE A 246 6.80 -4.54 -14.75
CA PHE A 246 7.55 -4.74 -13.53
C PHE A 246 7.24 -6.10 -12.90
N GLN A 247 8.29 -6.78 -12.46
CA GLN A 247 8.21 -8.01 -11.69
C GLN A 247 8.61 -7.75 -10.26
N VAL A 248 7.91 -8.36 -9.32
CA VAL A 248 8.22 -8.23 -7.89
C VAL A 248 8.56 -9.57 -7.29
N ASN A 249 9.67 -9.62 -6.58
CA ASN A 249 10.12 -10.82 -5.87
C ASN A 249 10.16 -12.07 -6.76
N GLY A 250 10.67 -11.91 -8.00
CA GLY A 250 10.85 -13.01 -8.97
C GLY A 250 9.54 -13.61 -9.48
N GLY A 251 8.41 -12.94 -9.29
CA GLY A 251 7.13 -13.34 -9.86
C GLY A 251 6.89 -12.74 -11.23
N SER A 252 5.91 -13.27 -11.94
CA SER A 252 5.46 -12.77 -13.23
C SER A 252 4.55 -11.53 -13.07
N ASN A 253 4.30 -10.79 -14.15
CA ASN A 253 3.48 -9.58 -14.14
C ASN A 253 2.08 -9.81 -13.60
N ASP A 254 1.47 -10.96 -13.93
CA ASP A 254 0.14 -11.37 -13.49
C ASP A 254 0.06 -11.70 -11.99
N GLU A 255 1.20 -11.82 -11.31
CA GLU A 255 1.26 -11.97 -9.85
C GLU A 255 1.18 -10.64 -9.09
N ASN A 256 1.08 -9.51 -9.79
CA ASN A 256 0.91 -8.18 -9.23
C ASN A 256 -0.54 -7.73 -9.33
N LEU A 257 -1.04 -7.02 -8.30
CA LEU A 257 -2.36 -6.42 -8.29
C LEU A 257 -2.24 -4.91 -8.18
N LEU A 258 -2.92 -4.21 -9.06
CA LEU A 258 -3.14 -2.78 -8.94
C LEU A 258 -4.55 -2.51 -8.43
N LEU A 259 -4.67 -1.71 -7.38
CA LEU A 259 -5.94 -1.26 -6.81
C LEU A 259 -6.03 0.25 -6.92
N LEU A 260 -7.05 0.76 -7.61
CA LEU A 260 -7.39 2.17 -7.66
C LEU A 260 -8.59 2.42 -6.74
N ASP A 261 -8.39 3.17 -5.65
CA ASP A 261 -9.36 3.33 -4.56
C ASP A 261 -9.91 2.01 -4.00
N GLY A 262 -9.11 0.93 -4.06
CA GLY A 262 -9.47 -0.41 -3.60
C GLY A 262 -10.16 -1.28 -4.65
N VAL A 263 -10.34 -0.79 -5.88
CA VAL A 263 -10.92 -1.54 -7.01
C VAL A 263 -9.81 -2.04 -7.93
N PRO A 264 -9.81 -3.34 -8.32
CA PRO A 264 -8.82 -3.88 -9.24
C PRO A 264 -8.84 -3.21 -10.62
N VAL A 265 -7.66 -2.85 -11.11
CA VAL A 265 -7.39 -2.46 -12.49
C VAL A 265 -6.57 -3.57 -13.13
N TYR A 266 -7.10 -4.18 -14.19
CA TYR A 266 -6.54 -5.42 -14.73
C TYR A 266 -5.38 -5.21 -15.71
N HIS A 267 -5.34 -4.11 -16.42
CA HIS A 267 -4.22 -3.72 -17.27
C HIS A 267 -3.83 -2.28 -16.94
N PRO A 268 -2.69 -2.07 -16.24
CA PRO A 268 -2.37 -0.79 -15.63
C PRO A 268 -1.59 0.18 -16.53
N GLY A 269 -1.38 -0.10 -17.79
CA GLY A 269 -0.57 0.72 -18.69
C GLY A 269 -1.27 1.12 -19.97
N HIS A 270 -1.00 2.34 -20.44
CA HIS A 270 -1.26 2.81 -21.80
C HIS A 270 -0.01 2.63 -22.67
N LEU A 271 -0.21 2.60 -23.99
CA LEU A 271 0.89 2.54 -24.97
C LEU A 271 1.89 1.43 -24.63
N ASN A 272 1.36 0.19 -24.55
CA ASN A 272 2.14 -0.96 -24.10
C ASN A 272 2.93 -0.67 -22.82
N THR A 273 2.25 -0.04 -21.84
CA THR A 273 2.77 0.26 -20.51
C THR A 273 3.78 1.41 -20.38
N LEU A 274 3.96 2.21 -21.42
CA LEU A 274 4.87 3.36 -21.38
C LEU A 274 4.47 4.38 -20.30
N PHE A 275 3.16 4.52 -20.02
CA PHE A 275 2.64 5.34 -18.93
C PHE A 275 1.39 4.70 -18.30
N PRO A 276 1.10 4.99 -17.03
CA PRO A 276 0.01 4.36 -16.30
C PRO A 276 -1.36 4.80 -16.82
N VAL A 277 -2.37 3.95 -16.67
CA VAL A 277 -3.77 4.20 -17.05
C VAL A 277 -4.52 5.14 -16.09
N PHE A 278 -3.85 5.86 -15.22
CA PHE A 278 -4.46 6.82 -14.32
C PHE A 278 -3.69 8.15 -14.34
N ASN A 279 -4.43 9.23 -14.20
CA ASN A 279 -3.86 10.56 -14.19
C ASN A 279 -3.14 10.83 -12.85
N GLY A 280 -1.81 11.00 -12.86
CA GLY A 280 -1.00 11.27 -11.69
C GLY A 280 -1.40 12.54 -10.94
N ASP A 281 -1.94 13.55 -11.61
CA ASP A 281 -2.41 14.79 -10.97
C ASP A 281 -3.67 14.57 -10.11
N ALA A 282 -4.42 13.49 -10.37
CA ALA A 282 -5.56 13.07 -9.57
C ALA A 282 -5.18 12.11 -8.41
N VAL A 283 -3.95 11.58 -8.41
CA VAL A 283 -3.49 10.63 -7.39
C VAL A 283 -3.07 11.36 -6.12
N LYS A 284 -3.46 10.81 -4.99
CA LYS A 284 -3.10 11.27 -3.64
C LYS A 284 -1.87 10.53 -3.11
N SER A 285 -1.91 9.20 -3.15
CA SER A 285 -0.84 8.35 -2.62
C SER A 285 -0.80 7.01 -3.34
N MET A 286 0.36 6.40 -3.32
CA MET A 286 0.59 5.05 -3.82
C MET A 286 1.41 4.27 -2.78
N VAL A 287 1.02 3.02 -2.51
CA VAL A 287 1.71 2.12 -1.58
C VAL A 287 1.93 0.78 -2.26
N LEU A 288 3.16 0.32 -2.30
CA LEU A 288 3.51 -1.01 -2.78
C LEU A 288 3.68 -1.97 -1.59
N HIS A 289 2.83 -2.98 -1.52
CA HIS A 289 2.97 -4.11 -0.60
C HIS A 289 3.72 -5.24 -1.31
N LYS A 290 4.85 -5.67 -0.74
CA LYS A 290 5.66 -6.80 -1.20
C LYS A 290 6.19 -7.58 0.00
N GLY A 291 6.28 -8.89 -0.09
CA GLY A 291 6.73 -9.75 1.01
C GLY A 291 5.65 -10.01 2.07
N TYR A 292 5.36 -9.08 2.94
CA TYR A 292 4.22 -9.13 3.84
C TYR A 292 2.99 -8.45 3.25
N PHE A 293 1.86 -9.17 3.26
CA PHE A 293 0.57 -8.66 2.79
C PHE A 293 -0.42 -8.66 3.95
N PRO A 294 -1.05 -7.53 4.32
CA PRO A 294 -2.21 -7.54 5.21
C PRO A 294 -3.28 -8.56 4.74
N ALA A 295 -3.93 -9.25 5.69
CA ALA A 295 -4.85 -10.35 5.36
C ALA A 295 -6.07 -9.92 4.53
N ARG A 296 -6.39 -8.62 4.51
CA ARG A 296 -7.42 -8.04 3.64
C ARG A 296 -7.15 -8.20 2.14
N PHE A 297 -5.89 -8.44 1.76
CA PHE A 297 -5.50 -8.60 0.36
C PHE A 297 -5.49 -10.06 -0.05
N GLU A 298 -5.90 -10.31 -1.30
CA GLU A 298 -6.05 -11.65 -1.86
C GLU A 298 -5.79 -11.67 -3.36
N GLY A 299 -5.66 -12.87 -3.92
CA GLY A 299 -5.70 -13.10 -5.35
C GLY A 299 -4.43 -12.78 -6.12
N ARG A 300 -3.29 -12.51 -5.45
CA ARG A 300 -1.99 -12.29 -6.10
C ARG A 300 -0.85 -12.86 -5.27
N LEU A 301 0.28 -13.16 -5.94
CA LEU A 301 1.39 -13.91 -5.35
C LEU A 301 2.64 -13.06 -5.09
N SER A 302 2.76 -11.86 -5.69
CA SER A 302 4.02 -11.10 -5.68
C SER A 302 3.93 -9.71 -5.11
N SER A 303 2.95 -8.92 -5.53
CA SER A 303 2.76 -7.57 -4.97
C SER A 303 1.33 -7.08 -5.10
N ILE A 304 1.05 -6.05 -4.30
CA ILE A 304 -0.20 -5.29 -4.37
C ILE A 304 0.15 -3.81 -4.30
N THR A 305 -0.23 -3.08 -5.34
CA THR A 305 -0.06 -1.63 -5.42
C THR A 305 -1.40 -0.97 -5.12
N GLU A 306 -1.52 -0.30 -4.00
CA GLU A 306 -2.67 0.51 -3.64
C GLU A 306 -2.48 1.96 -4.10
N ILE A 307 -3.37 2.45 -4.95
CA ILE A 307 -3.41 3.84 -5.40
C ILE A 307 -4.68 4.46 -4.85
N LYS A 308 -4.53 5.61 -4.19
CA LYS A 308 -5.64 6.43 -3.71
C LYS A 308 -5.74 7.69 -4.52
N LEU A 309 -6.95 7.99 -5.00
CA LEU A 309 -7.25 9.28 -5.60
C LEU A 309 -7.50 10.34 -4.52
N LYS A 310 -7.27 11.60 -4.89
CA LYS A 310 -7.69 12.75 -4.10
C LYS A 310 -9.20 12.72 -3.84
N GLU A 311 -9.62 13.36 -2.78
CA GLU A 311 -11.06 13.46 -2.44
C GLU A 311 -11.75 14.64 -3.13
N GLY A 312 -10.98 15.45 -3.84
CA GLY A 312 -11.40 16.75 -4.32
C GLY A 312 -11.33 17.83 -3.25
N ASN A 313 -10.95 19.04 -3.64
CA ASN A 313 -10.82 20.16 -2.71
C ASN A 313 -12.19 20.53 -2.11
N LYS A 314 -12.28 20.60 -0.78
CA LYS A 314 -13.52 20.91 -0.05
C LYS A 314 -13.70 22.41 0.23
N GLN A 315 -12.71 23.23 -0.12
CA GLN A 315 -12.65 24.66 0.19
C GLN A 315 -12.82 25.53 -1.06
N GLU A 316 -12.03 25.23 -2.10
CA GLU A 316 -11.86 26.04 -3.30
C GLU A 316 -11.95 25.17 -4.56
N HIS A 317 -12.31 25.80 -5.67
CA HIS A 317 -12.21 25.15 -6.99
C HIS A 317 -10.77 25.27 -7.48
N VAL A 318 -10.18 24.15 -7.83
CA VAL A 318 -8.81 24.06 -8.35
C VAL A 318 -8.85 23.33 -9.68
N GLN A 319 -8.14 23.86 -10.65
CA GLN A 319 -8.01 23.27 -11.98
C GLN A 319 -6.54 23.03 -12.26
N THR A 320 -6.23 21.87 -12.77
CA THR A 320 -4.88 21.51 -13.22
C THR A 320 -4.97 21.11 -14.68
N VAL A 321 -4.22 21.78 -15.53
CA VAL A 321 -4.08 21.46 -16.94
C VAL A 321 -2.64 21.07 -17.18
N SER A 322 -2.43 19.89 -17.75
CA SER A 322 -1.09 19.36 -18.03
C SER A 322 -1.00 18.93 -19.48
N LEU A 323 0.09 19.30 -20.13
CA LEU A 323 0.47 18.84 -21.45
C LEU A 323 1.85 18.19 -21.34
N ASP A 324 1.89 16.90 -21.48
CA ASP A 324 3.11 16.09 -21.50
C ASP A 324 3.31 15.48 -22.87
N MET A 325 4.52 14.98 -23.14
CA MET A 325 4.83 14.39 -24.44
C MET A 325 3.81 13.33 -24.92
N PRO A 326 3.37 12.36 -24.07
CA PRO A 326 2.42 11.34 -24.54
C PRO A 326 0.97 11.78 -24.53
N ALA A 327 0.56 12.72 -23.64
CA ALA A 327 -0.85 13.01 -23.40
C ALA A 327 -1.10 14.42 -22.86
N ALA A 328 -2.30 14.91 -23.11
CA ALA A 328 -2.85 16.09 -22.45
C ALA A 328 -3.86 15.67 -21.37
N SER A 329 -3.90 16.39 -20.28
CA SER A 329 -4.82 16.10 -19.18
C SER A 329 -5.41 17.35 -18.53
N VAL A 330 -6.61 17.18 -17.98
CA VAL A 330 -7.31 18.18 -17.20
C VAL A 330 -7.82 17.51 -15.92
N VAL A 331 -7.52 18.11 -14.79
CA VAL A 331 -8.08 17.70 -13.50
C VAL A 331 -8.83 18.88 -12.89
N LEU A 332 -10.10 18.67 -12.57
CA LEU A 332 -11.00 19.62 -11.96
C LEU A 332 -11.37 19.11 -10.57
N GLU A 333 -11.16 19.90 -9.55
CA GLU A 333 -11.56 19.56 -8.20
C GLU A 333 -12.15 20.77 -7.48
N GLY A 334 -13.10 20.53 -6.59
CA GLY A 334 -13.72 21.62 -5.84
C GLY A 334 -14.93 21.22 -5.00
N PRO A 335 -15.46 22.14 -4.18
CA PRO A 335 -16.64 21.90 -3.39
C PRO A 335 -17.92 22.07 -4.24
N ILE A 336 -18.83 21.09 -4.17
CA ILE A 336 -20.24 21.29 -4.52
C ILE A 336 -20.93 21.93 -3.34
N ILE A 337 -20.64 21.44 -2.12
CA ILE A 337 -21.06 22.04 -0.86
C ILE A 337 -19.81 22.19 0.01
N LYS A 338 -19.41 23.43 0.30
CA LYS A 338 -18.19 23.70 1.08
C LYS A 338 -18.12 22.85 2.34
N GLN A 339 -16.96 22.23 2.57
CA GLN A 339 -16.63 21.36 3.69
C GLN A 339 -17.47 20.05 3.79
N LYS A 340 -18.44 19.82 2.90
CA LYS A 340 -19.30 18.63 2.96
C LYS A 340 -19.24 17.75 1.72
N LEU A 341 -19.39 18.32 0.54
CA LEU A 341 -19.44 17.56 -0.71
C LEU A 341 -18.45 18.14 -1.69
N SER A 342 -17.44 17.35 -2.06
CA SER A 342 -16.44 17.70 -3.06
C SER A 342 -16.49 16.75 -4.26
N TYR A 343 -15.98 17.24 -5.38
CA TYR A 343 -15.79 16.48 -6.59
C TYR A 343 -14.33 16.52 -7.05
N LEU A 344 -13.92 15.46 -7.72
CA LEU A 344 -12.69 15.33 -8.48
C LEU A 344 -13.06 14.72 -9.83
N ILE A 345 -12.68 15.37 -10.93
CA ILE A 345 -12.85 14.86 -12.29
C ILE A 345 -11.52 15.02 -13.00
N GLY A 346 -10.96 13.94 -13.49
CA GLY A 346 -9.76 13.92 -14.30
C GLY A 346 -10.07 13.29 -15.66
N VAL A 347 -9.58 13.90 -16.73
CA VAL A 347 -9.64 13.36 -18.10
C VAL A 347 -8.27 13.52 -18.71
N ARG A 348 -7.80 12.47 -19.37
CA ARG A 348 -6.55 12.47 -20.11
C ARG A 348 -6.71 11.76 -21.44
N ARG A 349 -6.03 12.26 -22.48
CA ARG A 349 -5.99 11.66 -23.81
C ARG A 349 -4.60 11.79 -24.40
N SER A 350 -4.12 10.74 -25.08
CA SER A 350 -2.94 10.83 -25.95
C SER A 350 -3.24 11.82 -27.07
N TRP A 351 -2.23 12.54 -27.51
CA TRP A 351 -2.38 13.50 -28.62
C TRP A 351 -1.43 13.20 -29.79
N LEU A 352 -0.61 12.17 -29.67
CA LEU A 352 0.38 11.79 -30.68
C LEU A 352 -0.28 11.37 -32.01
N ASP A 353 -1.40 10.67 -31.93
CA ASP A 353 -2.21 10.25 -33.07
C ASP A 353 -2.77 11.43 -33.93
N LEU A 354 -2.90 12.61 -33.32
CA LEU A 354 -3.34 13.81 -34.05
C LEU A 354 -2.32 14.31 -35.08
N PHE A 355 -1.07 13.84 -34.95
CA PHE A 355 0.02 14.19 -35.89
C PHE A 355 0.34 13.08 -36.89
N ASP A 356 -0.33 11.94 -36.80
CA ASP A 356 -0.10 10.81 -37.70
C ASP A 356 -0.28 11.18 -39.17
N GLU A 357 -1.20 12.09 -39.51
CA GLU A 357 -1.39 12.58 -40.86
C GLU A 357 -0.22 13.41 -41.41
N LEU A 358 0.60 13.98 -40.49
CA LEU A 358 1.79 14.75 -40.84
C LEU A 358 3.04 13.86 -41.00
N LEU A 359 2.96 12.61 -40.57
CA LEU A 359 4.05 11.65 -40.65
C LEU A 359 3.92 10.80 -41.92
N SER A 360 5.05 10.29 -42.41
CA SER A 360 5.03 9.23 -43.43
C SER A 360 4.30 7.99 -42.91
N GLU A 361 3.70 7.20 -43.78
CA GLU A 361 2.94 6.00 -43.41
C GLU A 361 3.74 5.05 -42.51
N GLU A 362 5.04 4.94 -42.72
CA GLU A 362 5.98 4.10 -41.95
C GLU A 362 6.22 4.63 -40.53
N ASN A 363 5.98 5.92 -40.27
CA ASN A 363 6.24 6.59 -38.98
C ASN A 363 4.96 6.94 -38.22
N ARG A 364 3.79 6.53 -38.71
CA ARG A 364 2.53 6.76 -37.99
C ARG A 364 2.47 5.94 -36.73
N MET A 365 2.07 6.56 -35.64
CA MET A 365 1.92 5.89 -34.34
C MET A 365 0.70 4.98 -34.28
N ASN A 366 -0.36 5.31 -35.05
CA ASN A 366 -1.61 4.55 -35.14
C ASN A 366 -2.19 4.10 -33.78
N HIS A 367 -1.92 4.87 -32.74
CA HIS A 367 -2.32 4.58 -31.36
C HIS A 367 -3.09 5.73 -30.74
N SER A 368 -4.20 5.42 -30.13
CA SER A 368 -4.94 6.36 -29.29
C SER A 368 -5.24 5.77 -27.92
N SER A 369 -5.09 6.59 -26.88
CA SER A 369 -5.48 6.22 -25.54
C SER A 369 -6.22 7.34 -24.84
N ALA A 370 -7.14 6.98 -23.96
CA ALA A 370 -7.84 7.93 -23.10
C ALA A 370 -8.20 7.28 -21.77
N ASP A 371 -8.15 8.08 -20.72
CA ASP A 371 -8.68 7.68 -19.42
C ASP A 371 -9.47 8.82 -18.77
N TYR A 372 -10.41 8.43 -17.92
CA TYR A 372 -11.12 9.34 -17.06
C TYR A 372 -11.25 8.77 -15.65
N ASN A 373 -11.30 9.65 -14.67
CA ASN A 373 -11.65 9.33 -13.32
C ASN A 373 -12.58 10.40 -12.75
N ALA A 374 -13.57 9.98 -11.99
CA ALA A 374 -14.51 10.87 -11.32
C ALA A 374 -14.77 10.36 -9.90
N LYS A 375 -14.70 11.25 -8.93
CA LYS A 375 -14.96 10.93 -7.53
C LYS A 375 -15.79 12.00 -6.87
N LEU A 376 -16.81 11.58 -6.12
CA LEU A 376 -17.60 12.42 -5.24
C LEU A 376 -17.34 11.98 -3.80
N THR A 377 -17.02 12.92 -2.94
CA THR A 377 -16.77 12.66 -1.52
C THR A 377 -17.74 13.48 -0.67
N TYR A 378 -18.64 12.80 0.01
CA TYR A 378 -19.64 13.42 0.89
C TYR A 378 -19.36 13.13 2.36
N ALA A 379 -18.97 14.14 3.11
CA ALA A 379 -18.85 14.08 4.55
C ALA A 379 -20.24 14.21 5.19
N ILE A 380 -20.87 13.08 5.48
CA ILE A 380 -22.19 13.04 6.16
C ILE A 380 -22.07 13.68 7.53
N THR A 381 -21.02 13.28 8.26
CA THR A 381 -20.58 13.88 9.53
C THR A 381 -19.06 13.96 9.50
N PRO A 382 -18.38 14.66 10.43
CA PRO A 382 -16.92 14.63 10.50
C PRO A 382 -16.30 13.23 10.71
N SER A 383 -17.13 12.26 11.13
CA SER A 383 -16.69 10.85 11.36
C SER A 383 -17.31 9.84 10.39
N GLN A 384 -18.03 10.28 9.38
CA GLN A 384 -18.71 9.41 8.41
C GLN A 384 -18.64 10.00 7.01
N THR A 385 -18.24 9.20 6.04
CA THR A 385 -18.05 9.64 4.66
C THR A 385 -18.67 8.64 3.70
N LEU A 386 -19.34 9.14 2.67
CA LEU A 386 -19.80 8.40 1.52
C LEU A 386 -18.99 8.84 0.30
N GLU A 387 -18.43 7.89 -0.42
CA GLU A 387 -17.64 8.12 -1.64
C GLU A 387 -18.30 7.38 -2.81
N ALA A 388 -18.43 8.06 -3.94
CA ALA A 388 -18.79 7.46 -5.22
C ALA A 388 -17.64 7.69 -6.20
N PHE A 389 -17.24 6.64 -6.89
CA PHE A 389 -16.07 6.63 -7.78
C PHE A 389 -16.45 5.99 -9.12
N ALA A 390 -15.95 6.56 -10.20
CA ALA A 390 -16.02 6.03 -11.55
C ALA A 390 -14.69 6.19 -12.25
N TYR A 391 -14.27 5.18 -12.98
CA TYR A 391 -13.02 5.15 -13.71
C TYR A 391 -13.22 4.41 -15.04
N GLY A 392 -12.57 4.89 -16.10
CA GLY A 392 -12.47 4.18 -17.37
C GLY A 392 -11.18 4.52 -18.09
N ALA A 393 -10.62 3.53 -18.79
CA ALA A 393 -9.46 3.67 -19.66
C ALA A 393 -9.66 2.84 -20.94
N LYS A 394 -9.25 3.39 -22.05
CA LYS A 394 -9.32 2.75 -23.37
C LYS A 394 -8.01 2.97 -24.13
N ASP A 395 -7.55 1.91 -24.75
CA ASP A 395 -6.45 1.93 -25.70
C ASP A 395 -6.86 1.26 -27.01
N GLU A 396 -6.35 1.77 -28.12
CA GLU A 396 -6.64 1.30 -29.46
C GLU A 396 -5.39 1.45 -30.33
N TYR A 397 -4.94 0.33 -30.92
CA TYR A 397 -3.82 0.26 -31.84
C TYR A 397 -4.27 -0.28 -33.18
N HIS A 398 -3.75 0.32 -34.25
CA HIS A 398 -3.85 -0.19 -35.60
C HIS A 398 -2.46 -0.62 -36.06
N VAL A 399 -2.28 -1.92 -36.27
CA VAL A 399 -1.01 -2.50 -36.71
C VAL A 399 -1.04 -2.66 -38.21
N PRO A 400 -0.06 -2.14 -38.97
CA PRO A 400 0.02 -2.35 -40.41
C PRO A 400 0.25 -3.83 -40.71
N THR A 401 -0.50 -4.38 -41.65
CA THR A 401 -0.32 -5.73 -42.19
C THR A 401 0.47 -5.69 -43.47
N GLU A 402 1.04 -6.83 -43.92
CA GLU A 402 1.79 -6.95 -45.17
C GLU A 402 0.93 -6.58 -46.39
N GLU A 403 -0.38 -6.85 -46.37
CA GLU A 403 -1.35 -6.32 -47.29
C GLU A 403 -1.73 -4.89 -46.89
N LYS A 404 -1.10 -3.91 -47.49
CA LYS A 404 -1.17 -2.46 -47.17
C LYS A 404 -2.59 -1.85 -47.02
N GLU A 405 -3.65 -2.62 -47.12
CA GLU A 405 -5.05 -2.15 -47.08
C GLU A 405 -5.77 -2.50 -45.76
N ARG A 406 -5.24 -3.36 -44.88
CA ARG A 406 -5.90 -3.73 -43.62
C ARG A 406 -5.02 -3.43 -42.40
N LEU A 407 -5.53 -2.57 -41.53
CA LEU A 407 -4.94 -2.33 -40.22
C LEU A 407 -5.49 -3.35 -39.25
N SER A 408 -4.63 -4.13 -38.67
CA SER A 408 -5.00 -5.02 -37.55
C SER A 408 -5.30 -4.21 -36.28
N LEU A 409 -6.41 -4.52 -35.63
CA LEU A 409 -6.86 -3.80 -34.45
C LEU A 409 -6.48 -4.56 -33.20
N LEU A 410 -5.84 -3.86 -32.24
CA LEU A 410 -5.66 -4.28 -30.88
C LEU A 410 -6.32 -3.24 -29.97
N ARG A 411 -7.32 -3.65 -29.17
CA ARG A 411 -8.05 -2.76 -28.27
C ARG A 411 -8.16 -3.38 -26.89
N TRP A 412 -8.02 -2.56 -25.85
CA TRP A 412 -8.42 -2.96 -24.51
C TRP A 412 -9.07 -1.82 -23.74
N ASN A 413 -9.93 -2.20 -22.77
CA ASN A 413 -10.69 -1.27 -21.95
C ASN A 413 -10.67 -1.74 -20.49
N ASN A 414 -10.58 -0.78 -19.56
CA ASN A 414 -10.89 -0.96 -18.16
C ASN A 414 -12.04 -0.04 -17.77
N GLU A 415 -12.98 -0.54 -16.97
CA GLU A 415 -14.07 0.26 -16.39
C GLU A 415 -14.30 -0.14 -14.94
N SER A 416 -14.58 0.81 -14.07
CA SER A 416 -14.85 0.55 -12.68
C SER A 416 -15.78 1.59 -12.08
N TYR A 417 -16.70 1.13 -11.22
CA TYR A 417 -17.65 1.95 -10.48
C TYR A 417 -17.72 1.48 -9.04
N GLN A 418 -17.68 2.39 -8.08
CA GLN A 418 -17.72 2.04 -6.67
C GLN A 418 -18.60 3.01 -5.89
N LEU A 419 -19.31 2.46 -4.88
CA LEU A 419 -19.89 3.20 -3.78
C LEU A 419 -19.28 2.68 -2.49
N ARG A 420 -18.70 3.56 -1.67
CA ARG A 420 -18.06 3.23 -0.40
C ARG A 420 -18.59 4.12 0.72
N TYR A 421 -19.03 3.50 1.81
CA TYR A 421 -19.34 4.16 3.06
C TYR A 421 -18.32 3.81 4.11
N SER A 422 -17.75 4.79 4.80
CA SER A 422 -16.76 4.58 5.85
C SER A 422 -16.99 5.52 7.03
N GLY A 423 -16.57 5.07 8.20
CA GLY A 423 -16.68 5.88 9.40
C GLY A 423 -16.08 5.24 10.63
N PHE A 424 -16.23 5.95 11.78
CA PHE A 424 -15.80 5.43 13.07
C PHE A 424 -16.71 5.88 14.21
N LYS A 425 -16.80 5.03 15.23
CA LYS A 425 -17.49 5.31 16.50
C LYS A 425 -16.67 4.77 17.66
N GLY A 426 -16.09 5.67 18.48
CA GLY A 426 -15.18 5.28 19.56
C GLY A 426 -14.00 4.44 19.03
N ARG A 427 -13.86 3.23 19.56
CA ARG A 427 -12.78 2.29 19.24
C ARG A 427 -12.96 1.54 17.93
N LEU A 428 -14.16 1.60 17.33
CA LEU A 428 -14.51 0.85 16.13
C LEU A 428 -14.51 1.75 14.90
N GLY A 429 -13.67 1.44 13.90
CA GLY A 429 -13.78 1.92 12.55
C GLY A 429 -14.52 0.90 11.70
N TYR A 430 -15.21 1.34 10.67
CA TYR A 430 -15.94 0.47 9.75
C TYR A 430 -15.92 1.04 8.33
N ALA A 431 -15.95 0.15 7.35
CA ALA A 431 -16.16 0.49 5.96
C ALA A 431 -17.02 -0.59 5.29
N ALA A 432 -17.86 -0.16 4.36
CA ALA A 432 -18.61 -1.03 3.47
C ALA A 432 -18.47 -0.50 2.05
N SER A 433 -18.27 -1.39 1.08
CA SER A 433 -18.20 -0.99 -0.32
C SER A 433 -18.87 -2.00 -1.22
N VAL A 434 -19.44 -1.49 -2.30
CA VAL A 434 -19.86 -2.25 -3.46
C VAL A 434 -19.18 -1.67 -4.68
N TYR A 435 -18.61 -2.54 -5.53
CA TYR A 435 -18.03 -2.09 -6.77
C TYR A 435 -18.26 -3.10 -7.90
N TYR A 436 -18.26 -2.56 -9.09
CA TYR A 436 -18.22 -3.30 -10.35
C TYR A 436 -16.93 -2.92 -11.07
N THR A 437 -16.24 -3.90 -11.65
CA THR A 437 -15.09 -3.67 -12.52
C THR A 437 -15.15 -4.59 -13.72
N SER A 438 -14.75 -4.08 -14.86
CA SER A 438 -14.75 -4.77 -16.15
C SER A 438 -13.43 -4.52 -16.86
N TYR A 439 -12.90 -5.56 -17.46
CA TYR A 439 -11.79 -5.49 -18.41
C TYR A 439 -12.15 -6.30 -19.64
N SER A 440 -11.87 -5.77 -20.80
CA SER A 440 -11.95 -6.49 -22.06
C SER A 440 -10.77 -6.15 -22.96
N ASN A 441 -10.30 -7.13 -23.70
CA ASN A 441 -9.39 -6.94 -24.82
C ASN A 441 -9.96 -7.56 -26.08
N ARG A 442 -9.60 -7.02 -27.23
CA ARG A 442 -9.94 -7.52 -28.55
C ARG A 442 -8.73 -7.39 -29.46
N VAL A 443 -8.38 -8.48 -30.10
CA VAL A 443 -7.21 -8.57 -30.99
C VAL A 443 -7.65 -9.18 -32.33
N HIS A 444 -7.25 -8.57 -33.41
CA HIS A 444 -7.37 -9.14 -34.73
C HIS A 444 -6.32 -10.24 -34.90
N ALA A 445 -6.70 -11.43 -35.39
CA ALA A 445 -5.81 -12.58 -35.48
C ALA A 445 -4.57 -12.34 -36.36
N ALA A 446 -4.70 -11.53 -37.41
CA ALA A 446 -3.56 -11.11 -38.22
C ALA A 446 -2.49 -10.33 -37.47
N ALA A 447 -2.82 -9.64 -36.38
CA ALA A 447 -1.83 -8.99 -35.52
C ALA A 447 -0.94 -9.99 -34.74
N LEU A 448 -1.39 -11.25 -34.63
CA LEU A 448 -0.67 -12.37 -34.02
C LEU A 448 0.01 -13.27 -35.04
N GLY A 449 -0.01 -12.89 -36.36
CA GLY A 449 0.60 -13.67 -37.42
C GLY A 449 -0.29 -14.80 -37.99
N TYR A 450 -1.59 -14.81 -37.66
CA TYR A 450 -2.52 -15.76 -38.28
C TYR A 450 -3.10 -15.19 -39.55
N ASP A 451 -3.24 -16.03 -40.59
CA ASP A 451 -3.79 -15.64 -41.91
C ASP A 451 -5.33 -15.66 -41.94
N GLU A 452 -5.98 -15.24 -40.85
CA GLU A 452 -7.41 -15.31 -40.68
C GLU A 452 -8.00 -13.95 -40.30
N ASP A 453 -9.10 -13.55 -40.97
CA ASP A 453 -9.85 -12.32 -40.69
C ASP A 453 -10.82 -12.52 -39.53
N ARG A 454 -10.29 -12.84 -38.37
CA ARG A 454 -11.06 -13.08 -37.13
C ARG A 454 -10.55 -12.29 -35.94
N TYR A 455 -11.41 -12.09 -34.95
CA TYR A 455 -11.07 -11.44 -33.72
C TYR A 455 -11.07 -12.42 -32.55
N ILE A 456 -10.05 -12.31 -31.71
CA ILE A 456 -10.00 -12.96 -30.40
C ILE A 456 -10.34 -11.89 -29.35
N GLN A 457 -11.36 -12.17 -28.56
CA GLN A 457 -11.74 -11.28 -27.47
C GLN A 457 -11.71 -12.01 -26.13
N SER A 458 -11.09 -11.42 -25.12
CA SER A 458 -11.18 -11.91 -23.75
C SER A 458 -11.59 -10.82 -22.77
N GLY A 459 -12.21 -11.23 -21.66
CA GLY A 459 -12.67 -10.27 -20.68
C GLY A 459 -12.94 -10.88 -19.31
N ILE A 460 -13.06 -9.99 -18.32
CA ILE A 460 -13.51 -10.29 -16.98
C ILE A 460 -14.45 -9.19 -16.50
N ASN A 461 -15.61 -9.59 -15.97
CA ASN A 461 -16.58 -8.73 -15.31
C ASN A 461 -16.73 -9.19 -13.89
N SER A 462 -16.52 -8.31 -12.93
CA SER A 462 -16.55 -8.66 -11.50
C SER A 462 -17.43 -7.70 -10.72
N THR A 463 -18.36 -8.24 -9.94
CA THR A 463 -19.17 -7.49 -8.98
C THR A 463 -18.75 -7.89 -7.58
N ASN A 464 -18.47 -6.91 -6.72
CA ASN A 464 -17.90 -7.16 -5.41
C ASN A 464 -18.66 -6.38 -4.33
N VAL A 465 -18.80 -7.03 -3.18
CA VAL A 465 -19.35 -6.43 -1.95
C VAL A 465 -18.38 -6.73 -0.82
N SER A 466 -18.04 -5.75 -0.03
CA SER A 466 -17.16 -5.96 1.12
C SER A 466 -17.56 -5.13 2.33
N THR A 467 -17.29 -5.69 3.50
CA THR A 467 -17.38 -4.99 4.78
C THR A 467 -16.10 -5.21 5.57
N GLU A 468 -15.67 -4.20 6.27
CA GLU A 468 -14.44 -4.20 7.01
C GLU A 468 -14.60 -3.44 8.32
N PHE A 469 -13.99 -3.96 9.37
CA PHE A 469 -13.97 -3.38 10.71
C PHE A 469 -12.54 -3.29 11.21
N ASN A 470 -12.25 -2.21 11.92
CA ASN A 470 -10.96 -1.97 12.56
C ASN A 470 -11.22 -1.57 14.01
N TYR A 471 -10.74 -2.37 14.95
CA TYR A 471 -10.91 -2.16 16.39
C TYR A 471 -9.59 -1.95 17.08
N SER A 472 -9.48 -0.88 17.84
CA SER A 472 -8.31 -0.59 18.69
C SER A 472 -8.71 -0.72 20.15
N SER A 473 -8.15 -1.73 20.85
CA SER A 473 -8.42 -1.96 22.28
C SER A 473 -7.56 -1.09 23.19
N ASP A 474 -6.28 -0.96 22.85
CA ASP A 474 -5.29 -0.14 23.54
C ASP A 474 -4.18 0.27 22.56
N ALA A 475 -3.15 0.94 23.01
CA ALA A 475 -2.00 1.28 22.17
C ALA A 475 -1.20 0.05 21.70
N MET A 476 -1.45 -1.12 22.29
CA MET A 476 -0.71 -2.36 22.07
C MET A 476 -1.47 -3.34 21.15
N TYR A 477 -2.78 -3.15 20.95
CA TYR A 477 -3.64 -4.09 20.23
C TYR A 477 -4.53 -3.39 19.22
N ASN A 478 -4.41 -3.78 17.97
CA ASN A 478 -5.28 -3.38 16.87
C ASN A 478 -5.70 -4.62 16.09
N ALA A 479 -7.00 -4.82 15.92
CA ALA A 479 -7.56 -5.91 15.14
C ALA A 479 -8.37 -5.38 13.95
N ARG A 480 -8.18 -5.97 12.79
CA ARG A 480 -8.91 -5.66 11.56
C ARG A 480 -9.51 -6.95 10.99
N TRP A 481 -10.79 -6.94 10.65
CA TRP A 481 -11.46 -8.10 10.07
C TRP A 481 -12.52 -7.65 9.07
N GLY A 482 -12.89 -8.56 8.23
CA GLY A 482 -13.92 -8.26 7.25
C GLY A 482 -14.33 -9.45 6.42
N VAL A 483 -15.36 -9.23 5.63
CA VAL A 483 -15.91 -10.19 4.68
C VAL A 483 -15.95 -9.53 3.31
N LYS A 484 -15.57 -10.31 2.28
CA LYS A 484 -15.70 -9.92 0.88
C LYS A 484 -16.42 -11.03 0.13
N TYR A 485 -17.20 -10.62 -0.83
CA TYR A 485 -17.84 -11.49 -1.80
C TYR A 485 -17.64 -10.93 -3.20
N SER A 486 -17.21 -11.77 -4.14
CA SER A 486 -17.14 -11.43 -5.55
C SER A 486 -17.94 -12.42 -6.40
N TYR A 487 -18.48 -11.91 -7.48
CA TYR A 487 -19.09 -12.68 -8.56
C TYR A 487 -18.43 -12.33 -9.87
N ASP A 488 -17.65 -13.29 -10.40
CA ASP A 488 -16.75 -13.09 -11.53
C ASP A 488 -17.26 -13.85 -12.76
N ARG A 489 -17.26 -13.18 -13.91
CA ARG A 489 -17.56 -13.76 -15.23
C ARG A 489 -16.38 -13.58 -16.13
N TYR A 490 -15.90 -14.66 -16.68
CA TYR A 490 -14.82 -14.68 -17.66
C TYR A 490 -15.39 -14.97 -19.04
N GLU A 491 -14.91 -14.26 -20.04
CA GLU A 491 -15.37 -14.38 -21.43
C GLU A 491 -14.16 -14.62 -22.33
N LEU A 492 -14.30 -15.57 -23.24
CA LEU A 492 -13.37 -15.82 -24.34
C LEU A 492 -14.22 -16.07 -25.60
N THR A 493 -14.08 -15.22 -26.59
CA THR A 493 -14.86 -15.30 -27.84
C THR A 493 -13.91 -15.35 -29.00
N ASN A 494 -14.19 -16.25 -29.95
CA ASN A 494 -13.57 -16.31 -31.26
C ASN A 494 -14.67 -16.03 -32.29
N ASP A 495 -14.46 -15.07 -33.18
CA ASP A 495 -15.53 -14.44 -33.98
C ASP A 495 -16.13 -15.39 -35.08
N ASP A 496 -15.48 -16.52 -35.36
CA ASP A 496 -15.84 -17.37 -36.53
C ASP A 496 -17.01 -18.32 -36.36
N ASN A 497 -17.58 -18.45 -35.24
CA ASN A 497 -18.83 -19.20 -35.03
C ASN A 497 -19.30 -19.03 -33.61
N GLU A 498 -20.47 -18.44 -33.36
CA GLU A 498 -21.36 -18.64 -32.22
C GLU A 498 -20.80 -19.33 -30.91
N ALA A 499 -19.59 -19.80 -30.97
CA ALA A 499 -18.84 -20.46 -29.89
C ALA A 499 -18.12 -19.45 -29.02
N SER A 500 -18.86 -18.43 -28.52
CA SER A 500 -18.38 -17.71 -27.36
C SER A 500 -18.27 -18.73 -26.21
N VAL A 501 -17.05 -19.15 -25.86
CA VAL A 501 -16.82 -19.97 -24.69
C VAL A 501 -17.02 -19.10 -23.47
N ARG A 502 -18.27 -18.89 -23.08
CA ARG A 502 -18.58 -18.29 -21.78
C ARG A 502 -18.15 -19.30 -20.73
N LEU A 503 -17.06 -18.96 -20.06
CA LEU A 503 -16.61 -19.75 -18.93
C LEU A 503 -17.65 -19.65 -17.82
N GLU A 504 -17.72 -20.69 -17.00
CA GLU A 504 -18.69 -20.70 -15.90
C GLU A 504 -18.46 -19.54 -14.93
N PRO A 505 -19.54 -18.94 -14.42
CA PRO A 505 -19.40 -17.87 -13.42
C PRO A 505 -18.88 -18.45 -12.11
N ILE A 506 -18.16 -17.60 -11.38
CA ILE A 506 -17.45 -17.95 -10.16
C ILE A 506 -17.92 -17.05 -9.04
N SER A 507 -18.32 -17.66 -7.93
CA SER A 507 -18.54 -16.96 -6.66
C SER A 507 -17.33 -17.17 -5.77
N GLN A 508 -16.76 -16.08 -5.26
CA GLN A 508 -15.70 -16.15 -4.26
C GLN A 508 -16.13 -15.40 -3.00
N PHE A 509 -15.87 -16.00 -1.85
CA PHE A 509 -15.99 -15.31 -0.59
C PHE A 509 -14.67 -15.37 0.18
N SER A 510 -14.39 -14.33 0.93
CA SER A 510 -13.20 -14.20 1.75
C SER A 510 -13.58 -13.69 3.13
N LEU A 511 -13.04 -14.33 4.16
CA LEU A 511 -13.11 -13.90 5.55
C LEU A 511 -11.70 -13.68 6.05
N PHE A 512 -11.35 -12.44 6.36
CA PHE A 512 -10.01 -12.10 6.82
C PHE A 512 -10.00 -11.55 8.24
N TYR A 513 -8.89 -11.81 8.93
CA TYR A 513 -8.58 -11.26 10.24
C TYR A 513 -7.10 -10.92 10.30
N ASP A 514 -6.78 -9.69 10.67
CA ASP A 514 -5.44 -9.21 10.98
C ASP A 514 -5.38 -8.74 12.42
N ASN A 515 -4.29 -9.06 13.08
CA ASN A 515 -4.00 -8.61 14.44
C ASN A 515 -2.61 -7.99 14.51
N HIS A 516 -2.54 -6.77 14.98
CA HIS A 516 -1.30 -6.05 15.21
C HIS A 516 -1.10 -5.90 16.73
N LEU A 517 -0.08 -6.58 17.25
CA LEU A 517 0.29 -6.63 18.65
C LEU A 517 1.63 -5.93 18.87
N ARG A 518 1.65 -4.86 19.61
CA ARG A 518 2.87 -4.25 20.14
C ARG A 518 3.13 -4.84 21.52
N ILE A 519 4.04 -5.80 21.61
CA ILE A 519 4.36 -6.50 22.85
C ILE A 519 5.09 -5.56 23.82
N ASN A 520 6.01 -4.75 23.28
CA ASN A 520 6.71 -3.69 23.98
C ASN A 520 7.19 -2.63 22.98
N ASP A 521 7.95 -1.64 23.43
CA ASP A 521 8.43 -0.55 22.56
C ASP A 521 9.35 -0.99 21.43
N ASN A 522 9.98 -2.16 21.58
CA ASN A 522 10.95 -2.69 20.63
C ASN A 522 10.42 -3.86 19.81
N LEU A 523 9.29 -4.47 20.19
CA LEU A 523 8.79 -5.70 19.56
C LEU A 523 7.35 -5.57 19.15
N THR A 524 7.11 -5.72 17.86
CA THR A 524 5.78 -5.74 17.26
C THR A 524 5.58 -7.06 16.50
N VAL A 525 4.40 -7.64 16.67
CA VAL A 525 4.00 -8.88 15.98
C VAL A 525 2.69 -8.62 15.25
N GLN A 526 2.63 -9.03 13.99
CA GLN A 526 1.40 -9.01 13.21
C GLN A 526 1.09 -10.43 12.77
N VAL A 527 -0.15 -10.85 12.99
CA VAL A 527 -0.64 -12.16 12.59
C VAL A 527 -1.93 -11.95 11.83
N GLY A 528 -1.96 -12.45 10.62
CA GLY A 528 -3.14 -12.40 9.77
C GLY A 528 -3.54 -13.77 9.25
N VAL A 529 -4.79 -13.94 8.94
CA VAL A 529 -5.32 -15.11 8.23
C VAL A 529 -6.42 -14.65 7.29
N ASN A 530 -6.41 -15.20 6.08
CA ASN A 530 -7.52 -15.07 5.15
C ASN A 530 -8.04 -16.47 4.80
N PHE A 531 -9.33 -16.67 4.96
CA PHE A 531 -10.03 -17.86 4.50
C PHE A 531 -10.79 -17.51 3.22
N ILE A 532 -10.54 -18.25 2.14
CA ILE A 532 -11.16 -18.02 0.83
C ILE A 532 -11.89 -19.28 0.40
N GLY A 533 -13.13 -19.13 0.00
CA GLY A 533 -13.90 -20.13 -0.73
C GLY A 533 -14.11 -19.67 -2.17
N TYR A 534 -13.59 -20.44 -3.10
CA TYR A 534 -13.69 -20.23 -4.55
C TYR A 534 -14.63 -21.31 -5.11
N ILE A 535 -15.77 -20.87 -5.63
CA ILE A 535 -16.93 -21.75 -5.96
C ILE A 535 -17.34 -21.51 -7.40
N PRO A 536 -16.74 -22.23 -8.36
CA PRO A 536 -17.23 -22.30 -9.72
C PRO A 536 -18.61 -22.98 -9.77
N ARG A 537 -19.43 -22.61 -10.76
CA ARG A 537 -20.81 -23.13 -10.86
C ARG A 537 -20.88 -24.62 -11.14
N LYS A 538 -19.94 -25.18 -11.93
CA LYS A 538 -19.92 -26.57 -12.39
C LYS A 538 -18.66 -27.31 -11.98
N SER A 539 -17.51 -26.62 -12.00
CA SER A 539 -16.23 -27.21 -11.66
C SER A 539 -16.03 -27.37 -10.15
N ARG A 540 -14.93 -28.01 -9.76
CA ARG A 540 -14.60 -28.28 -8.36
C ARG A 540 -14.35 -26.98 -7.60
N SER A 541 -14.96 -26.85 -6.41
CA SER A 541 -14.68 -25.75 -5.47
C SER A 541 -13.34 -25.95 -4.78
N TYR A 542 -12.67 -24.82 -4.47
CA TYR A 542 -11.43 -24.75 -3.73
C TYR A 542 -11.60 -23.91 -2.46
N TYR A 543 -10.99 -24.37 -1.38
CA TYR A 543 -10.94 -23.65 -0.11
C TYR A 543 -9.49 -23.45 0.30
N SER A 544 -9.16 -22.23 0.69
CA SER A 544 -7.80 -21.82 1.01
C SER A 544 -7.75 -21.16 2.37
N ILE A 545 -6.71 -21.51 3.15
CA ILE A 545 -6.33 -20.79 4.38
C ILE A 545 -4.96 -20.17 4.13
N GLN A 546 -4.88 -18.86 4.24
CA GLN A 546 -3.69 -18.07 3.91
C GLN A 546 -3.18 -17.37 5.17
N PRO A 547 -2.36 -18.04 6.00
CA PRO A 547 -1.73 -17.42 7.16
C PRO A 547 -0.63 -16.44 6.73
N ARG A 548 -0.46 -15.40 7.54
CA ARG A 548 0.55 -14.34 7.37
C ARG A 548 1.10 -13.94 8.72
N PHE A 549 2.38 -13.67 8.74
CA PHE A 549 3.10 -13.34 9.96
C PHE A 549 4.15 -12.27 9.66
N LEU A 550 4.26 -11.28 10.53
CA LEU A 550 5.34 -10.29 10.51
C LEU A 550 5.80 -10.05 11.95
N LEU A 551 7.09 -10.24 12.15
CA LEU A 551 7.80 -9.89 13.37
C LEU A 551 8.70 -8.71 13.08
N GLN A 552 8.62 -7.65 13.87
CA GLN A 552 9.49 -6.49 13.81
C GLN A 552 10.14 -6.28 15.18
N TYR A 553 11.45 -6.22 15.19
CA TYR A 553 12.23 -5.97 16.39
C TYR A 553 13.15 -4.76 16.19
N SER A 554 12.99 -3.74 16.98
CA SER A 554 13.76 -2.49 16.94
C SER A 554 14.73 -2.44 18.12
N PRO A 555 15.96 -2.97 18.00
CA PRO A 555 16.94 -2.94 19.08
C PRO A 555 17.34 -1.50 19.45
N SER A 556 17.23 -0.57 18.52
CA SER A 556 17.45 0.86 18.74
C SER A 556 16.39 1.69 18.00
N LYS A 557 16.36 3.00 18.26
CA LYS A 557 15.47 3.93 17.52
C LYS A 557 15.88 4.07 16.03
N LYS A 558 17.06 3.61 15.65
CA LYS A 558 17.60 3.71 14.29
C LYS A 558 17.59 2.38 13.55
N ASP A 559 17.43 1.26 14.25
CA ASP A 559 17.52 -0.07 13.64
C ASP A 559 16.23 -0.83 13.80
N MET A 560 15.82 -1.52 12.75
CA MET A 560 14.68 -2.43 12.75
C MET A 560 15.07 -3.71 12.01
N LEU A 561 14.92 -4.83 12.68
CA LEU A 561 14.97 -6.18 12.10
C LEU A 561 13.55 -6.66 11.84
N TYR A 562 13.32 -7.32 10.73
CA TYR A 562 12.02 -7.91 10.45
C TYR A 562 12.13 -9.31 9.86
N LEU A 563 11.14 -10.12 10.16
CA LEU A 563 10.94 -11.44 9.59
C LEU A 563 9.47 -11.56 9.19
N CYS A 564 9.20 -11.95 7.96
CA CYS A 564 7.82 -12.18 7.51
C CYS A 564 7.64 -13.52 6.81
N PHE A 565 6.41 -14.00 6.91
CA PHE A 565 5.89 -15.13 6.18
C PHE A 565 4.52 -14.78 5.61
N SER A 566 4.28 -15.12 4.34
CA SER A 566 2.97 -14.94 3.71
C SER A 566 2.67 -16.12 2.80
N LYS A 567 1.53 -16.77 3.03
CA LYS A 567 0.95 -17.71 2.05
C LYS A 567 -0.10 -16.96 1.23
N MET A 568 -0.01 -17.07 -0.10
CA MET A 568 -0.90 -16.42 -1.04
C MET A 568 -1.40 -17.41 -2.09
N GLU A 569 -2.64 -17.22 -2.54
CA GLU A 569 -3.21 -18.00 -3.66
C GLU A 569 -3.87 -17.07 -4.68
N GLN A 570 -3.74 -17.43 -5.95
CA GLN A 570 -4.30 -16.75 -7.11
C GLN A 570 -5.20 -17.73 -7.87
N PHE A 571 -6.45 -17.33 -8.09
CA PHE A 571 -7.50 -18.21 -8.61
C PHE A 571 -7.71 -18.08 -10.12
N TYR A 572 -6.78 -17.46 -10.82
CA TYR A 572 -6.69 -17.46 -12.28
C TYR A 572 -5.23 -17.52 -12.73
N HIS A 573 -5.06 -17.86 -13.98
CA HIS A 573 -3.77 -18.02 -14.64
C HIS A 573 -3.74 -17.09 -15.86
N TYR A 574 -2.56 -16.56 -16.18
CA TYR A 574 -2.34 -15.93 -17.47
C TYR A 574 -1.81 -16.97 -18.44
N LEU A 575 -2.55 -17.17 -19.53
CA LEU A 575 -2.07 -17.89 -20.69
C LEU A 575 -1.58 -16.86 -21.71
N ARG A 576 -0.31 -16.92 -22.01
CA ARG A 576 0.37 -16.02 -22.93
C ARG A 576 0.51 -16.67 -24.27
N PHE A 577 0.20 -15.92 -25.32
CA PHE A 577 0.34 -16.31 -26.71
C PHE A 577 1.62 -15.73 -27.34
N GLY A 578 2.53 -15.16 -26.57
CA GLY A 578 3.79 -14.58 -27.06
C GLY A 578 4.77 -14.27 -25.93
N SER A 579 5.98 -13.87 -26.31
CA SER A 579 7.09 -13.52 -25.43
C SER A 579 6.88 -12.18 -24.72
N VAL A 580 6.06 -11.33 -25.29
CA VAL A 580 5.74 -10.00 -24.77
C VAL A 580 4.46 -10.10 -23.97
N ALA A 581 4.42 -9.48 -22.76
CA ALA A 581 3.18 -9.32 -22.03
C ALA A 581 2.27 -8.38 -22.80
N LEU A 582 1.41 -8.94 -23.61
CA LEU A 582 0.42 -8.18 -24.36
C LEU A 582 -0.87 -8.07 -23.54
N PRO A 583 -1.66 -7.02 -23.73
CA PRO A 583 -3.01 -6.96 -23.19
C PRO A 583 -3.90 -8.12 -23.68
N THR A 584 -3.41 -8.87 -24.66
CA THR A 584 -4.02 -10.05 -25.27
C THR A 584 -3.95 -11.31 -24.42
N ASP A 585 -3.14 -11.32 -23.36
CA ASP A 585 -2.99 -12.47 -22.47
C ASP A 585 -4.35 -12.87 -21.87
N PHE A 586 -4.69 -14.13 -21.99
CA PHE A 586 -5.97 -14.66 -21.53
C PHE A 586 -5.92 -15.01 -20.04
N ARG A 587 -6.91 -14.50 -19.28
CA ARG A 587 -7.09 -14.82 -17.87
C ARG A 587 -7.97 -16.04 -17.73
N MET A 588 -7.34 -17.20 -17.60
CA MET A 588 -8.03 -18.48 -17.41
C MET A 588 -8.34 -18.68 -15.91
N PRO A 589 -9.61 -18.77 -15.47
CA PRO A 589 -9.94 -19.10 -14.10
C PRO A 589 -9.51 -20.53 -13.73
N SER A 590 -9.36 -20.79 -12.44
CA SER A 590 -9.00 -22.11 -11.89
C SER A 590 -10.20 -23.07 -11.93
N ILE A 591 -10.46 -23.62 -13.11
CA ILE A 591 -11.55 -24.56 -13.43
C ILE A 591 -11.01 -25.78 -14.17
N ASP A 592 -11.84 -26.74 -14.52
CA ASP A 592 -11.49 -27.91 -15.36
C ASP A 592 -10.27 -28.73 -14.87
N GLY A 593 -10.05 -28.78 -13.53
CA GLY A 593 -8.93 -29.52 -12.93
C GLY A 593 -7.66 -28.68 -12.71
N TYR A 594 -7.55 -27.48 -13.29
CA TYR A 594 -6.45 -26.56 -13.03
C TYR A 594 -6.60 -25.92 -11.64
N LYS A 595 -5.69 -26.25 -10.73
CA LYS A 595 -5.72 -25.79 -9.35
C LYS A 595 -5.26 -24.33 -9.25
N PRO A 596 -5.73 -23.58 -8.25
CA PRO A 596 -5.21 -22.25 -7.97
C PRO A 596 -3.68 -22.27 -7.82
N ARG A 597 -3.02 -21.26 -8.37
CA ARG A 597 -1.59 -21.02 -8.12
C ARG A 597 -1.39 -20.64 -6.67
N SER A 598 -0.35 -21.14 -6.03
CA SER A 598 -0.02 -20.79 -4.65
C SER A 598 1.45 -20.44 -4.49
N ALA A 599 1.73 -19.53 -3.57
CA ALA A 599 3.09 -19.16 -3.19
C ALA A 599 3.22 -19.08 -1.67
N ASP A 600 4.35 -19.58 -1.17
CA ASP A 600 4.81 -19.36 0.20
C ASP A 600 6.04 -18.45 0.13
N HIS A 601 5.96 -17.30 0.77
CA HIS A 601 6.99 -16.27 0.77
C HIS A 601 7.57 -16.10 2.17
N TYR A 602 8.90 -16.18 2.28
CA TYR A 602 9.68 -15.97 3.49
C TYR A 602 10.65 -14.83 3.24
N GLU A 603 10.68 -13.83 4.11
CA GLU A 603 11.57 -12.69 3.97
C GLU A 603 12.12 -12.26 5.32
N ALA A 604 13.39 -11.87 5.33
CA ALA A 604 14.07 -11.26 6.46
C ALA A 604 14.81 -10.01 6.00
N GLY A 605 14.88 -9.01 6.87
CA GLY A 605 15.59 -7.79 6.54
C GLY A 605 15.98 -6.98 7.78
N TRP A 606 16.89 -6.05 7.51
CA TRP A 606 17.37 -5.04 8.44
C TRP A 606 17.24 -3.68 7.78
N LYS A 607 16.64 -2.71 8.52
CA LYS A 607 16.54 -1.31 8.12
C LYS A 607 17.29 -0.46 9.13
N HIS A 608 18.13 0.41 8.63
CA HIS A 608 18.81 1.43 9.43
C HIS A 608 18.31 2.81 9.00
N TYR A 609 17.82 3.58 9.96
CA TYR A 609 17.29 4.92 9.74
C TYR A 609 18.36 5.96 10.11
N PHE A 610 18.77 6.77 9.13
CA PHE A 610 19.55 7.98 9.35
C PHE A 610 18.62 9.14 9.69
N ASP A 611 19.19 10.28 10.04
CA ASP A 611 18.38 11.47 10.32
C ASP A 611 17.55 11.90 9.09
N ASN A 612 18.07 11.74 7.85
CA ASN A 612 17.35 12.08 6.63
C ASN A 612 17.49 10.97 5.58
N GLY A 613 17.19 9.73 5.91
CA GLY A 613 17.28 8.64 4.97
C GLY A 613 17.26 7.27 5.61
N GLN A 614 17.44 6.25 4.80
CA GLN A 614 17.42 4.86 5.22
C GLN A 614 18.35 3.98 4.39
N LEU A 615 18.81 2.91 5.01
CA LEU A 615 19.49 1.79 4.39
C LEU A 615 18.70 0.52 4.72
N GLU A 616 18.37 -0.27 3.73
CA GLU A 616 17.72 -1.57 3.91
C GLU A 616 18.55 -2.68 3.25
N LEU A 617 18.78 -3.75 4.00
CA LEU A 617 19.30 -5.02 3.53
C LEU A 617 18.23 -6.07 3.75
N SER A 618 17.86 -6.82 2.72
CA SER A 618 16.84 -7.85 2.84
C SER A 618 17.11 -9.03 1.92
N ALA A 619 16.56 -10.18 2.30
CA ALA A 619 16.60 -11.39 1.49
C ALA A 619 15.27 -12.11 1.58
N TYR A 620 14.88 -12.76 0.47
CA TYR A 620 13.68 -13.60 0.46
C TYR A 620 13.92 -14.96 -0.21
N TYR A 621 13.06 -15.89 0.14
CA TYR A 621 12.84 -17.15 -0.56
C TYR A 621 11.35 -17.35 -0.78
N LYS A 622 10.93 -17.68 -2.02
CA LYS A 622 9.53 -17.85 -2.41
C LYS A 622 9.38 -19.13 -3.20
N THR A 623 8.43 -19.99 -2.81
CA THR A 623 8.02 -21.14 -3.59
C THR A 623 6.74 -20.86 -4.36
N ARG A 624 6.58 -21.45 -5.53
CA ARG A 624 5.38 -21.35 -6.37
C ARG A 624 4.92 -22.74 -6.79
N ARG A 625 3.61 -22.99 -6.71
CA ARG A 625 2.99 -24.27 -7.08
C ARG A 625 1.84 -24.04 -8.05
N ASN A 626 1.52 -25.06 -8.84
CA ASN A 626 0.45 -25.04 -9.84
C ASN A 626 0.64 -23.92 -10.87
N ILE A 627 1.86 -23.69 -11.31
CA ILE A 627 2.15 -22.81 -12.44
C ILE A 627 1.62 -23.49 -13.70
N ILE A 628 1.03 -22.72 -14.59
CA ILE A 628 0.69 -23.19 -15.94
C ILE A 628 1.30 -22.26 -17.00
N ALA A 629 1.66 -22.82 -18.11
CA ALA A 629 2.15 -22.14 -19.30
C ALA A 629 1.62 -22.85 -20.55
N LEU A 630 1.59 -22.15 -21.69
CA LEU A 630 1.33 -22.80 -22.97
C LEU A 630 2.61 -23.44 -23.52
N HIS A 631 2.47 -24.64 -24.10
CA HIS A 631 3.54 -25.26 -24.86
C HIS A 631 3.80 -24.42 -26.12
N PRO A 632 5.05 -24.28 -26.57
CA PRO A 632 5.35 -23.52 -27.81
C PRO A 632 4.54 -23.97 -29.02
N ASP A 633 4.29 -25.26 -29.17
CA ASP A 633 3.52 -25.83 -30.30
C ASP A 633 2.05 -25.38 -30.34
N ALA A 634 1.55 -24.77 -29.27
CA ALA A 634 0.20 -24.21 -29.26
C ALA A 634 -0.02 -23.16 -30.36
N PHE A 635 1.05 -22.54 -30.85
CA PHE A 635 1.01 -21.53 -31.92
C PHE A 635 0.87 -22.11 -33.31
N TYR A 636 1.23 -23.37 -33.49
CA TYR A 636 1.32 -24.03 -34.81
C TYR A 636 0.25 -25.11 -35.01
N SER A 637 -0.69 -25.25 -34.09
CA SER A 637 -1.66 -26.35 -34.11
C SER A 637 -3.11 -25.86 -34.11
N ASP A 638 -3.93 -26.46 -35.00
CA ASP A 638 -5.39 -26.34 -35.01
C ASP A 638 -6.09 -27.12 -33.89
N ALA A 639 -5.30 -27.83 -33.05
CA ALA A 639 -5.83 -28.56 -31.90
C ALA A 639 -6.36 -27.66 -30.80
N GLU A 640 -7.25 -28.16 -29.96
CA GLU A 640 -7.82 -27.45 -28.84
C GLU A 640 -6.69 -26.96 -27.90
N TRP A 641 -6.54 -25.66 -27.73
CA TRP A 641 -5.46 -25.02 -26.96
C TRP A 641 -5.24 -25.59 -25.54
N LYS A 642 -6.29 -26.18 -24.93
CA LYS A 642 -6.20 -26.85 -23.62
C LYS A 642 -5.23 -28.01 -23.61
N THR A 643 -5.01 -28.68 -24.75
CA THR A 643 -4.07 -29.81 -24.86
C THR A 643 -2.62 -29.39 -24.75
N PHE A 644 -2.34 -28.09 -24.93
CA PHE A 644 -1.01 -27.51 -24.86
C PHE A 644 -0.70 -26.83 -23.53
N ILE A 645 -1.56 -26.98 -22.49
CA ILE A 645 -1.28 -26.43 -21.18
C ILE A 645 -0.28 -27.30 -20.43
N MET A 646 0.89 -26.74 -20.16
CA MET A 646 1.90 -27.33 -19.30
C MET A 646 1.63 -26.97 -17.84
N THR A 647 1.96 -27.86 -16.92
CA THR A 647 1.81 -27.67 -15.48
C THR A 647 3.14 -27.78 -14.75
N GLY A 648 3.36 -26.95 -13.73
CA GLY A 648 4.65 -26.94 -13.07
C GLY A 648 4.66 -26.32 -11.68
N SER A 649 5.87 -26.17 -11.18
CA SER A 649 6.19 -25.48 -9.94
C SER A 649 7.45 -24.63 -10.13
N GLY A 650 7.72 -23.73 -9.21
CA GLY A 650 8.92 -22.91 -9.27
C GLY A 650 9.34 -22.38 -7.91
N TYR A 651 10.47 -21.73 -7.89
CA TYR A 651 10.97 -21.00 -6.73
C TYR A 651 11.75 -19.77 -7.15
N SER A 652 11.83 -18.79 -6.27
CA SER A 652 12.70 -17.63 -6.46
C SER A 652 13.37 -17.23 -5.14
N TYR A 653 14.54 -16.64 -5.24
CA TYR A 653 15.26 -16.10 -4.09
C TYR A 653 16.02 -14.83 -4.48
N SER A 654 16.27 -13.95 -3.50
CA SER A 654 16.94 -12.68 -3.75
C SER A 654 17.67 -12.16 -2.52
N ALA A 655 18.74 -11.42 -2.77
CA ALA A 655 19.37 -10.52 -1.82
C ALA A 655 19.25 -9.09 -2.35
N ARG A 656 18.89 -8.14 -1.49
CA ARG A 656 18.55 -6.77 -1.90
C ARG A 656 19.21 -5.74 -1.00
N LEU A 657 19.65 -4.67 -1.61
CA LEU A 657 20.16 -3.47 -0.96
C LEU A 657 19.34 -2.27 -1.43
N TYR A 658 18.90 -1.44 -0.53
CA TYR A 658 18.26 -0.16 -0.83
C TYR A 658 18.86 0.93 0.03
N PHE A 659 19.19 2.06 -0.59
CA PHE A 659 19.71 3.24 0.07
C PHE A 659 18.94 4.47 -0.40
N GLN A 660 18.54 5.31 0.55
CA GLN A 660 17.90 6.60 0.28
C GLN A 660 18.45 7.61 1.27
N LYS A 661 18.88 8.77 0.79
CA LYS A 661 19.41 9.85 1.61
C LYS A 661 19.06 11.21 1.04
N TYR A 662 18.68 12.11 1.91
CA TYR A 662 18.39 13.51 1.62
C TYR A 662 19.47 14.38 2.31
N TRP A 663 20.08 15.29 1.54
CA TRP A 663 20.93 16.36 2.02
C TRP A 663 20.31 17.69 1.59
N LYS A 664 20.84 18.81 2.05
CA LYS A 664 20.31 20.15 1.76
C LYS A 664 19.96 20.40 0.27
N HIS A 665 20.82 19.94 -0.65
CA HIS A 665 20.66 20.13 -2.09
C HIS A 665 20.53 18.83 -2.88
N TRP A 666 20.82 17.69 -2.27
CA TRP A 666 20.90 16.42 -2.93
C TRP A 666 19.86 15.43 -2.39
N MET A 667 19.25 14.73 -3.30
CA MET A 667 18.40 13.58 -3.02
C MET A 667 18.97 12.40 -3.78
N VAL A 668 19.27 11.30 -3.10
CA VAL A 668 19.87 10.11 -3.69
C VAL A 668 19.03 8.91 -3.32
N GLN A 669 18.69 8.12 -4.32
CA GLN A 669 18.07 6.79 -4.17
C GLN A 669 18.89 5.79 -4.97
N PHE A 670 19.08 4.62 -4.42
CA PHE A 670 19.82 3.56 -5.05
C PHE A 670 19.29 2.20 -4.59
N SER A 671 19.19 1.27 -5.52
CA SER A 671 18.78 -0.11 -5.25
C SER A 671 19.63 -1.08 -6.02
N TYR A 672 19.99 -2.18 -5.38
CA TYR A 672 20.58 -3.34 -6.02
C TYR A 672 19.76 -4.58 -5.65
N THR A 673 19.43 -5.37 -6.64
CA THR A 673 18.71 -6.64 -6.49
C THR A 673 19.51 -7.74 -7.19
N TYR A 674 19.92 -8.75 -6.44
CA TYR A 674 20.29 -10.03 -6.97
C TYR A 674 19.11 -10.98 -6.83
N ALA A 675 18.60 -11.55 -7.90
CA ALA A 675 17.43 -12.42 -7.87
C ALA A 675 17.58 -13.58 -8.85
N ARG A 676 17.08 -14.76 -8.48
CA ARG A 676 16.93 -15.90 -9.38
C ARG A 676 15.50 -16.39 -9.29
N SER A 677 14.93 -16.68 -10.45
CA SER A 677 13.58 -17.26 -10.58
C SER A 677 13.63 -18.49 -11.48
N MET A 678 13.24 -19.63 -10.93
CA MET A 678 13.36 -20.93 -11.59
C MET A 678 11.99 -21.63 -11.66
N GLU A 679 11.75 -22.37 -12.71
CA GLU A 679 10.52 -23.11 -12.97
C GLU A 679 10.84 -24.53 -13.42
N ARG A 680 9.95 -25.46 -13.07
CA ARG A 680 10.04 -26.86 -13.47
C ARG A 680 8.67 -27.30 -13.97
N PHE A 681 8.58 -27.70 -15.21
CA PHE A 681 7.35 -28.18 -15.84
C PHE A 681 7.35 -29.74 -15.86
N ASN A 682 6.17 -30.31 -15.67
CA ASN A 682 6.00 -31.75 -15.63
C ASN A 682 6.27 -32.40 -16.98
N GLU A 683 6.01 -31.69 -18.05
CA GLU A 683 6.21 -32.09 -19.44
C GLU A 683 7.70 -32.13 -19.82
N PHE A 684 8.55 -31.36 -19.13
CA PHE A 684 10.00 -31.26 -19.33
C PHE A 684 10.82 -31.73 -18.11
N ARG A 685 10.40 -32.82 -17.45
CA ARG A 685 11.06 -33.32 -16.22
C ARG A 685 12.53 -33.61 -16.39
N ASP A 686 12.92 -34.09 -17.54
CA ASP A 686 14.29 -34.50 -17.86
C ASP A 686 15.23 -33.27 -18.00
N ARG A 687 14.70 -32.09 -18.18
CA ARG A 687 15.49 -30.87 -18.33
C ARG A 687 15.81 -30.17 -17.01
N GLY A 688 15.21 -30.59 -15.87
CA GLY A 688 15.44 -30.04 -14.54
C GLY A 688 14.79 -28.66 -14.33
N ASP A 689 15.46 -27.78 -13.58
CA ASP A 689 15.00 -26.44 -13.27
C ASP A 689 15.42 -25.48 -14.38
N LEU A 690 14.44 -24.81 -14.98
CA LEU A 690 14.64 -23.83 -16.04
C LEU A 690 14.54 -22.40 -15.50
N PRO A 691 15.34 -21.44 -15.96
CA PRO A 691 15.10 -20.05 -15.64
C PRO A 691 13.71 -19.61 -16.10
N SER A 692 12.99 -18.89 -15.24
CA SER A 692 11.73 -18.24 -15.62
C SER A 692 11.99 -17.20 -16.73
N LEU A 693 11.02 -16.96 -17.59
CA LEU A 693 11.07 -15.86 -18.59
C LEU A 693 11.33 -14.49 -17.95
N PHE A 694 11.05 -14.36 -16.65
CA PHE A 694 11.23 -13.15 -15.87
C PHE A 694 12.51 -13.16 -15.02
N ASP A 695 13.42 -14.11 -15.23
CA ASP A 695 14.66 -14.22 -14.48
C ASP A 695 15.63 -13.10 -14.91
N ILE A 696 15.84 -12.13 -14.05
CA ILE A 696 16.83 -11.06 -14.18
C ILE A 696 17.79 -11.14 -12.99
N PRO A 697 18.92 -11.83 -13.10
CA PRO A 697 19.84 -12.06 -11.97
C PRO A 697 20.36 -10.82 -11.28
N HIS A 698 20.72 -9.81 -12.03
CA HIS A 698 21.29 -8.58 -11.46
C HIS A 698 20.53 -7.37 -12.00
N GLN A 699 20.12 -6.50 -11.09
CA GLN A 699 19.57 -5.19 -11.43
C GLN A 699 20.08 -4.13 -10.47
N TRP A 700 20.59 -3.05 -11.05
CA TRP A 700 21.01 -1.82 -10.39
C TRP A 700 20.10 -0.71 -10.85
N THR A 701 19.53 0.04 -9.91
CA THR A 701 18.74 1.22 -10.24
C THR A 701 19.14 2.35 -9.33
N GLY A 702 19.13 3.55 -9.86
CA GLY A 702 19.51 4.71 -9.06
C GLY A 702 18.93 5.98 -9.64
N ALA A 703 18.67 6.95 -8.78
CA ALA A 703 18.29 8.29 -9.16
C ALA A 703 18.90 9.31 -8.19
N VAL A 704 19.34 10.41 -8.75
CA VAL A 704 19.93 11.52 -8.03
C VAL A 704 19.23 12.80 -8.50
N ALA A 705 18.79 13.62 -7.57
CA ALA A 705 18.33 14.97 -7.87
C ALA A 705 19.17 16.01 -7.13
N TYR A 706 19.48 17.09 -7.83
CA TYR A 706 20.19 18.25 -7.31
C TYR A 706 19.29 19.47 -7.36
N LYS A 707 18.99 20.04 -6.21
CA LYS A 707 18.24 21.31 -6.10
C LYS A 707 19.21 22.48 -6.27
N LEU A 708 19.16 23.14 -7.40
CA LEU A 708 19.92 24.34 -7.65
C LEU A 708 19.42 25.50 -6.76
N ASN A 709 18.10 25.62 -6.67
CA ASN A 709 17.39 26.59 -5.83
C ASN A 709 15.94 26.11 -5.55
N THR A 710 15.12 26.93 -4.93
CA THR A 710 13.71 26.60 -4.62
C THR A 710 12.83 26.35 -5.85
N ARG A 711 13.28 26.75 -7.04
CA ARG A 711 12.50 26.65 -8.29
C ARG A 711 13.04 25.63 -9.28
N SER A 712 14.33 25.34 -9.23
CA SER A 712 15.04 24.55 -10.25
C SER A 712 15.70 23.33 -9.66
N SER A 713 15.51 22.18 -10.29
CA SER A 713 16.19 20.93 -9.95
C SER A 713 16.63 20.18 -11.21
N PHE A 714 17.79 19.55 -11.13
CA PHE A 714 18.29 18.60 -12.12
C PHE A 714 18.14 17.19 -11.56
N SER A 715 17.85 16.25 -12.41
CA SER A 715 17.75 14.83 -12.07
C SER A 715 18.54 13.97 -13.04
N LEU A 716 19.12 12.91 -12.50
CA LEU A 716 19.84 11.88 -13.23
C LEU A 716 19.34 10.54 -12.72
N GLY A 717 18.91 9.65 -13.60
CA GLY A 717 18.52 8.30 -13.26
C GLY A 717 19.22 7.28 -14.13
N GLY A 718 19.30 6.07 -13.64
CA GLY A 718 19.92 4.98 -14.37
C GLY A 718 19.42 3.61 -13.96
N LEU A 719 19.40 2.72 -14.93
CA LEU A 719 19.08 1.31 -14.80
C LEU A 719 20.19 0.50 -15.47
N VAL A 720 20.62 -0.57 -14.82
CA VAL A 720 21.48 -1.59 -15.43
C VAL A 720 20.96 -2.95 -15.00
N ASN A 721 20.67 -3.83 -15.94
CA ASN A 721 20.26 -5.20 -15.61
C ASN A 721 20.89 -6.23 -16.55
N SER A 722 20.96 -7.48 -16.10
CA SER A 722 21.58 -8.60 -16.81
C SER A 722 20.79 -9.12 -18.01
N GLY A 723 19.76 -8.40 -18.46
CA GLY A 723 18.88 -8.85 -19.54
C GLY A 723 17.91 -9.98 -19.13
N LYS A 724 16.81 -10.07 -19.82
CA LYS A 724 15.81 -11.13 -19.68
C LYS A 724 16.19 -12.37 -20.48
N ILE A 725 15.57 -13.49 -20.18
CA ILE A 725 15.61 -14.68 -21.04
C ILE A 725 14.88 -14.33 -22.35
N ILE A 726 15.47 -14.71 -23.48
CA ILE A 726 14.85 -14.60 -24.80
C ILE A 726 13.73 -15.63 -24.87
N ASP A 727 12.63 -15.28 -25.52
CA ASP A 727 11.50 -16.20 -25.69
C ASP A 727 11.90 -17.42 -26.54
N MET A 728 11.33 -18.52 -26.14
CA MET A 728 11.77 -19.81 -26.57
C MET A 728 10.72 -20.47 -27.48
N ASN A 729 10.42 -19.86 -28.62
CA ASN A 729 9.64 -20.49 -29.65
C ASN A 729 10.35 -21.74 -30.26
N ASP A 730 11.66 -21.91 -29.99
CA ASP A 730 12.48 -23.06 -30.40
C ASP A 730 12.84 -24.00 -29.24
N TRP A 731 11.91 -24.28 -28.35
CA TRP A 731 12.17 -25.17 -27.19
C TRP A 731 12.68 -26.58 -27.59
N GLU A 732 12.33 -27.08 -28.74
CA GLU A 732 12.80 -28.37 -29.23
C GLU A 732 14.29 -28.37 -29.64
N ALA A 733 14.82 -27.22 -30.04
CA ALA A 733 16.20 -27.11 -30.54
C ALA A 733 17.24 -26.85 -29.43
N ILE A 734 16.82 -26.66 -28.18
CA ILE A 734 17.70 -26.11 -27.15
C ILE A 734 17.96 -27.15 -26.05
N GLU A 735 19.17 -27.67 -25.98
CA GLU A 735 19.65 -28.43 -24.82
C GLU A 735 19.73 -27.52 -23.58
N ALA A 736 19.42 -28.06 -22.40
CA ALA A 736 19.41 -27.34 -21.13
C ALA A 736 20.75 -26.59 -20.81
N SER A 737 21.85 -27.03 -21.38
CA SER A 737 23.17 -26.40 -21.27
C SER A 737 23.27 -25.02 -21.97
N ASP A 738 22.41 -24.76 -22.96
CA ASP A 738 22.47 -23.57 -23.81
C ASP A 738 21.59 -22.41 -23.34
N PHE A 739 20.80 -22.60 -22.28
CA PHE A 739 19.94 -21.53 -21.71
C PHE A 739 20.67 -20.24 -21.35
N ARG A 740 21.94 -20.32 -20.95
CA ARG A 740 22.78 -19.14 -20.71
C ARG A 740 23.04 -18.31 -21.97
N LYS A 741 22.98 -18.89 -23.15
CA LYS A 741 23.19 -18.24 -24.47
C LYS A 741 21.94 -17.50 -24.94
N LEU A 742 20.77 -17.79 -24.34
CA LEU A 742 19.49 -17.22 -24.74
C LEU A 742 19.07 -16.01 -23.90
N ARG A 743 19.93 -15.53 -23.06
CA ARG A 743 19.71 -14.29 -22.33
C ARG A 743 20.07 -13.11 -23.22
N ARG A 744 19.21 -12.09 -23.23
CA ARG A 744 19.52 -10.80 -23.89
C ARG A 744 20.79 -10.20 -23.29
N PRO A 745 21.51 -9.37 -24.04
CA PRO A 745 22.66 -8.64 -23.56
C PRO A 745 22.33 -7.78 -22.34
N LEU A 746 23.38 -7.31 -21.66
CA LEU A 746 23.25 -6.35 -20.58
C LEU A 746 22.43 -5.14 -21.06
N ASN A 747 21.31 -4.88 -20.37
CA ASN A 747 20.49 -3.72 -20.61
C ASN A 747 20.90 -2.60 -19.67
N TYR A 748 21.19 -1.40 -20.21
CA TYR A 748 21.53 -0.22 -19.41
C TYR A 748 20.94 1.03 -20.05
N ARG A 749 20.57 1.98 -19.18
CA ARG A 749 19.97 3.25 -19.58
C ARG A 749 20.31 4.34 -18.58
N ILE A 750 20.56 5.53 -19.08
CA ILE A 750 20.74 6.75 -18.30
C ILE A 750 19.78 7.81 -18.81
N ASP A 751 19.02 8.39 -17.90
CA ASP A 751 18.04 9.46 -18.14
C ASP A 751 18.48 10.75 -17.44
N VAL A 752 18.23 11.89 -18.05
CA VAL A 752 18.48 13.21 -17.46
C VAL A 752 17.23 14.06 -17.53
N GLY A 753 16.99 14.84 -16.49
CA GLY A 753 15.84 15.69 -16.40
C GLY A 753 16.13 17.03 -15.74
N TYR A 754 15.33 18.01 -16.11
CA TYR A 754 15.29 19.33 -15.49
C TYR A 754 13.85 19.67 -15.16
N THR A 755 13.63 20.17 -13.96
CA THR A 755 12.31 20.61 -13.48
C THR A 755 12.40 22.04 -13.00
N TYR A 756 11.49 22.89 -13.49
CA TYR A 756 11.31 24.25 -13.05
C TYR A 756 9.91 24.42 -12.44
N LYS A 757 9.86 24.91 -11.22
CA LYS A 757 8.62 25.17 -10.48
C LYS A 757 8.52 26.64 -10.14
N ARG A 758 7.39 27.26 -10.44
CA ARG A 758 7.11 28.64 -10.06
C ARG A 758 5.75 28.77 -9.40
N ASP A 759 5.79 29.23 -8.18
CA ASP A 759 4.61 29.51 -7.37
C ASP A 759 4.24 30.99 -7.52
N PHE A 760 2.97 31.26 -7.77
CA PHE A 760 2.38 32.60 -7.86
C PHE A 760 1.32 32.81 -6.77
N GLY A 761 1.45 32.11 -5.64
CA GLY A 761 0.45 32.07 -4.57
C GLY A 761 -0.56 30.94 -4.79
N ASN A 762 -1.77 31.24 -5.26
CA ASN A 762 -2.78 30.22 -5.54
C ASN A 762 -2.56 29.46 -6.86
N ARG A 763 -1.53 29.85 -7.64
CA ARG A 763 -1.24 29.25 -8.97
C ARG A 763 0.15 28.64 -8.99
N LEU A 764 0.26 27.50 -9.59
CA LEU A 764 1.51 26.76 -9.70
C LEU A 764 1.80 26.42 -11.15
N LEU A 765 2.96 26.85 -11.64
CA LEU A 765 3.50 26.42 -12.92
C LEU A 765 4.62 25.40 -12.67
N LEU A 766 4.51 24.26 -13.29
CA LEU A 766 5.54 23.23 -13.32
C LEU A 766 5.93 22.98 -14.78
N PHE A 767 7.21 23.16 -15.08
CA PHE A 767 7.79 22.84 -16.38
C PHE A 767 8.83 21.75 -16.19
N ARG A 768 8.81 20.76 -17.06
CA ARG A 768 9.77 19.64 -17.08
C ARG A 768 10.29 19.43 -18.49
N CYS A 769 11.56 19.08 -18.59
CA CYS A 769 12.16 18.61 -19.84
C CYS A 769 13.33 17.69 -19.52
N GLY A 770 13.64 16.83 -20.45
CA GLY A 770 14.77 15.92 -20.28
C GLY A 770 15.04 15.09 -21.51
N LEU A 771 15.95 14.16 -21.33
CA LEU A 771 16.31 13.17 -22.32
C LEU A 771 16.22 11.79 -21.66
N TYR A 772 15.39 10.95 -22.26
CA TYR A 772 15.28 9.54 -21.91
C TYR A 772 16.30 8.75 -22.72
N ASN A 773 17.03 7.86 -22.07
CA ASN A 773 18.05 7.03 -22.69
C ASN A 773 19.16 7.84 -23.41
N VAL A 774 19.79 8.76 -22.69
CA VAL A 774 20.93 9.54 -23.23
C VAL A 774 22.12 8.63 -23.60
N VAL A 775 22.32 7.60 -22.76
CA VAL A 775 23.31 6.54 -22.98
C VAL A 775 22.68 5.22 -22.60
N GLY A 776 22.58 4.30 -23.53
CA GLY A 776 22.03 2.99 -23.27
C GLY A 776 21.82 2.14 -24.50
N ASN A 777 21.53 0.88 -24.26
CA ASN A 777 21.09 -0.08 -25.25
C ASN A 777 19.71 -0.60 -24.80
N PRO A 778 18.63 0.19 -24.93
CA PRO A 778 17.33 -0.30 -24.59
C PRO A 778 17.04 -1.54 -25.46
N THR A 779 16.51 -2.58 -24.85
CA THR A 779 16.03 -3.72 -25.63
C THR A 779 14.87 -3.25 -26.51
N GLU A 780 14.71 -3.84 -27.68
CA GLU A 780 13.61 -3.56 -28.61
C GLU A 780 12.22 -3.63 -27.94
N GLU A 781 12.09 -4.38 -26.84
CA GLU A 781 10.89 -4.44 -26.00
C GLU A 781 10.62 -3.17 -25.19
N GLU A 782 11.63 -2.38 -24.89
CA GLU A 782 11.47 -1.13 -24.14
C GLU A 782 11.03 0.03 -25.03
N LEU A 783 11.37 -0.05 -26.30
CA LEU A 783 11.00 0.92 -27.33
C LEU A 783 10.00 0.29 -28.27
N LEU A 784 8.71 0.29 -27.87
CA LEU A 784 7.59 0.17 -28.81
C LEU A 784 7.75 -0.98 -29.84
N ASN A 785 7.76 -2.23 -29.40
CA ASN A 785 7.81 -3.40 -30.29
C ASN A 785 6.67 -3.49 -31.31
N PHE A 786 5.67 -2.63 -31.25
CA PHE A 786 4.65 -2.51 -32.28
C PHE A 786 5.02 -1.52 -33.39
N TYR A 787 6.07 -0.71 -33.19
CA TYR A 787 6.47 0.27 -34.17
C TYR A 787 8.00 0.31 -34.24
N SER A 788 8.56 -0.01 -35.35
CA SER A 788 9.96 0.23 -35.71
C SER A 788 10.25 1.73 -35.86
N VAL A 789 9.85 2.55 -34.90
CA VAL A 789 10.30 3.93 -34.83
C VAL A 789 11.72 3.91 -34.27
N SER A 790 12.69 3.63 -35.10
CA SER A 790 14.08 3.81 -34.76
C SER A 790 14.38 5.30 -34.66
N TRP A 791 14.18 5.87 -33.50
CA TRP A 791 14.66 7.22 -33.18
C TRP A 791 16.19 7.13 -32.94
N GLY A 792 16.96 6.94 -33.99
CA GLY A 792 18.41 6.88 -33.92
C GLY A 792 18.93 5.94 -32.83
N ASN A 793 19.79 6.42 -31.93
CA ASN A 793 20.34 5.62 -30.81
C ASN A 793 19.35 5.41 -29.65
N GLY A 794 18.05 5.59 -29.86
CA GLY A 794 17.04 5.38 -28.81
C GLY A 794 16.95 6.52 -27.78
N CYS A 795 17.64 7.64 -27.98
CA CYS A 795 17.52 8.82 -27.11
C CYS A 795 16.26 9.60 -27.48
N LEU A 796 15.34 9.73 -26.52
CA LEU A 796 14.05 10.42 -26.69
C LEU A 796 14.02 11.70 -25.84
N PRO A 797 13.87 12.88 -26.45
CA PRO A 797 13.57 14.09 -25.70
C PRO A 797 12.14 14.00 -25.15
N TYR A 798 11.93 14.45 -23.90
CA TYR A 798 10.62 14.61 -23.33
C TYR A 798 10.43 15.98 -22.71
N GLY A 799 9.19 16.41 -22.63
CA GLY A 799 8.84 17.66 -21.99
C GLY A 799 7.38 17.69 -21.57
N GLY A 800 7.12 18.53 -20.59
CA GLY A 800 5.77 18.72 -20.09
C GLY A 800 5.62 20.05 -19.35
N ILE A 801 4.40 20.56 -19.39
CA ILE A 801 4.00 21.77 -18.67
C ILE A 801 2.71 21.46 -17.92
N SER A 802 2.68 21.79 -16.65
CA SER A 802 1.48 21.69 -15.84
C SER A 802 1.18 23.03 -15.18
N PHE A 803 -0.06 23.48 -15.28
CA PHE A 803 -0.54 24.71 -14.68
C PHE A 803 -1.74 24.44 -13.79
N ARG A 804 -1.58 24.77 -12.50
CA ARG A 804 -2.64 24.68 -11.49
C ARG A 804 -3.08 26.10 -11.09
N PHE A 805 -4.39 26.32 -11.08
CA PHE A 805 -5.00 27.62 -10.76
C PHE A 805 -6.38 27.49 -10.10
#